data_4bcc29b1e04869b8323fb8f60442bf2c
#
_entry.id   4bcc29b1e04869b8323fb8f60442bf2c
#
_cell.length_a   1.000
_cell.length_b   1.000
_cell.length_c   1.000
_cell.angle_alpha   90.00
_cell.angle_beta   90.00
_cell.angle_gamma   90.00
#
_symmetry.space_group_name_H-M   'P 1'
#
loop_
_entity.id
_entity.type
_entity.pdbx_description
1 polymer ?
#
loop_
_entity_poly.entity_id
_entity_poly.type
_entity_poly.pdbx_seq_one_letter_code
_entity_poly.pdbx_strand_id
1 'polypeptide(L)'
;MEAVLRGIASLFEDTRPRAPADRRALIILALIIVVGAAVRFWGLGNVGLHGDEKTMALPAIHLLRYGTPEMPTGFVYPRALAQVYLMAGSARLFGGPSEWTFRLPSAICGVTLILLAWLAGRRFLERSWNLALTAVVALLPAFIEDAQTARMYVFLVTGVTGFMALLFAWERTGRGGYLIAAVLEMAVSLEFHMLSIFAVWLCFLPGLLTGERRKLALGAAAFAAIAVEFLALNHWIKAEYPHTLGAMAGTPINGPRALAPPLHLLWPFLMALPALALSWYVLRARGRLPAVLLAASLVAQVCRLDHVALLLIIAALVIARRDGRLPAARLGLYFAVCVLLAAAQVEYLRAHEAGTPSQIFGLLLGWPSVRTLIAVSSYSVAALLVGVCGLAAGLWRLAHRQRIPDYLLFLTLGTWIPLLQIGCFQWDPADRYVEGQVMPLLLAVFALGQSAVRAARVNAAAASRGARAARYAALAMLVLCIFIIDPTRLRAAVDPTYAHYPDHKGAAHFVESLHPGPGDIIVAEDALMQTYYLGHIDYWLEDRNQAAPFLRRANGGWVDEYTGARLIGSGRQLERLVKDRDRGAIYIIGSGENADDRKTVMRGLGIERVLESPAFHLIYVGRDHLTDVWKVDAPGSSLAAAGVAHGR
;
A
#
# COMPACT_ATOMS: atom_id res chain seq x y z
N MET A 1 -30.45 -5.10 -18.08
CA MET A 1 -29.78 -5.70 -16.90
C MET A 1 -29.27 -7.10 -17.22
N GLU A 2 -30.11 -8.04 -17.69
CA GLU A 2 -29.69 -9.42 -18.00
C GLU A 2 -28.61 -9.51 -19.08
N ALA A 3 -28.66 -8.68 -20.12
CA ALA A 3 -27.63 -8.62 -21.17
C ALA A 3 -26.29 -8.09 -20.62
N VAL A 4 -26.32 -7.13 -19.70
CA VAL A 4 -25.14 -6.61 -19.02
C VAL A 4 -24.55 -7.67 -18.09
N LEU A 5 -25.38 -8.36 -17.30
CA LEU A 5 -24.94 -9.45 -16.43
C LEU A 5 -24.37 -10.63 -17.23
N ARG A 6 -24.98 -11.00 -18.36
CA ARG A 6 -24.41 -11.98 -19.29
C ARG A 6 -23.10 -11.51 -19.92
N GLY A 7 -22.98 -10.21 -20.26
CA GLY A 7 -21.73 -9.60 -20.72
C GLY A 7 -20.63 -9.67 -19.67
N ILE A 8 -20.94 -9.32 -18.43
CA ILE A 8 -19.99 -9.43 -17.29
C ILE A 8 -19.62 -10.90 -17.04
N ALA A 9 -20.61 -11.81 -17.01
CA ALA A 9 -20.33 -13.24 -16.84
C ALA A 9 -19.44 -13.80 -17.98
N SER A 10 -19.62 -13.35 -19.22
CA SER A 10 -18.78 -13.76 -20.35
C SER A 10 -17.34 -13.25 -20.27
N LEU A 11 -17.07 -12.14 -19.55
CA LEU A 11 -15.72 -11.66 -19.28
C LEU A 11 -14.92 -12.65 -18.43
N PHE A 12 -15.60 -13.46 -17.64
CA PHE A 12 -14.98 -14.47 -16.76
C PHE A 12 -15.15 -15.90 -17.30
N GLU A 13 -15.60 -16.07 -18.55
CA GLU A 13 -15.68 -17.40 -19.16
C GLU A 13 -14.31 -18.05 -19.33
N ASP A 14 -14.16 -19.21 -18.68
CA ASP A 14 -12.95 -20.03 -18.79
C ASP A 14 -12.91 -20.67 -20.19
N THR A 15 -11.80 -20.49 -20.88
CA THR A 15 -11.54 -21.10 -22.20
C THR A 15 -11.14 -22.57 -22.11
N ARG A 16 -11.03 -23.14 -20.91
CA ARG A 16 -10.80 -24.57 -20.71
C ARG A 16 -12.12 -25.33 -20.81
N PRO A 17 -12.12 -26.57 -21.37
CA PRO A 17 -13.31 -27.40 -21.32
C PRO A 17 -13.74 -27.59 -19.87
N ARG A 18 -14.94 -27.12 -19.54
CA ARG A 18 -15.49 -27.19 -18.18
C ARG A 18 -15.83 -28.64 -17.86
N ALA A 19 -15.19 -29.20 -16.84
CA ALA A 19 -15.84 -30.26 -16.10
C ALA A 19 -17.16 -29.70 -15.50
N PRO A 20 -18.27 -30.47 -15.48
CA PRO A 20 -19.54 -30.03 -14.93
C PRO A 20 -19.32 -29.44 -13.53
N ALA A 21 -20.12 -28.42 -13.20
CA ALA A 21 -20.00 -27.72 -11.93
C ALA A 21 -20.15 -28.75 -10.79
N ASP A 22 -19.05 -29.04 -10.10
CA ASP A 22 -19.08 -29.93 -8.95
C ASP A 22 -19.81 -29.21 -7.82
N ARG A 23 -21.00 -29.67 -7.49
CA ARG A 23 -21.85 -29.11 -6.43
C ARG A 23 -21.08 -28.94 -5.12
N ARG A 24 -20.15 -29.85 -4.81
CA ARG A 24 -19.31 -29.78 -3.61
C ARG A 24 -18.39 -28.58 -3.65
N ALA A 25 -17.74 -28.30 -4.80
CA ALA A 25 -16.86 -27.14 -4.93
C ALA A 25 -17.63 -25.81 -4.81
N LEU A 26 -18.85 -25.74 -5.33
CA LEU A 26 -19.71 -24.55 -5.16
C LEU A 26 -20.14 -24.35 -3.71
N ILE A 27 -20.46 -25.43 -2.99
CA ILE A 27 -20.78 -25.36 -1.55
C ILE A 27 -19.55 -24.87 -0.76
N ILE A 28 -18.37 -25.43 -1.01
CA ILE A 28 -17.12 -25.01 -0.35
C ILE A 28 -16.85 -23.53 -0.64
N LEU A 29 -16.98 -23.10 -1.90
CA LEU A 29 -16.82 -21.70 -2.28
C LEU A 29 -17.80 -20.78 -1.55
N ALA A 30 -19.06 -21.17 -1.49
CA ALA A 30 -20.09 -20.40 -0.77
C ALA A 30 -19.74 -20.28 0.72
N LEU A 31 -19.30 -21.37 1.36
CA LEU A 31 -18.85 -21.35 2.75
C LEU A 31 -17.64 -20.41 2.95
N ILE A 32 -16.65 -20.46 2.04
CA ILE A 32 -15.49 -19.55 2.10
C ILE A 32 -15.94 -18.09 2.01
N ILE A 33 -16.86 -17.77 1.09
CA ILE A 33 -17.37 -16.40 0.92
C ILE A 33 -18.16 -15.98 2.16
N VAL A 34 -19.02 -16.83 2.71
CA VAL A 34 -19.81 -16.52 3.90
C VAL A 34 -18.91 -16.27 5.11
N VAL A 35 -17.92 -17.13 5.36
CA VAL A 35 -16.96 -16.95 6.45
C VAL A 35 -16.13 -15.69 6.21
N GLY A 36 -15.61 -15.49 5.01
CA GLY A 36 -14.85 -14.31 4.66
C GLY A 36 -15.64 -13.00 4.77
N ALA A 37 -16.93 -13.02 4.44
CA ALA A 37 -17.83 -11.90 4.67
C ALA A 37 -18.06 -11.68 6.18
N ALA A 38 -18.39 -12.75 6.92
CA ALA A 38 -18.63 -12.66 8.35
C ALA A 38 -17.49 -11.98 9.10
N VAL A 39 -16.23 -12.39 8.85
CA VAL A 39 -15.07 -11.78 9.53
C VAL A 39 -14.82 -10.32 9.13
N ARG A 40 -15.21 -9.89 7.92
CA ARG A 40 -15.05 -8.51 7.45
C ARG A 40 -16.11 -7.55 7.97
N PHE A 41 -17.32 -8.07 8.24
CA PHE A 41 -18.40 -7.26 8.79
C PHE A 41 -18.48 -7.35 10.34
N TRP A 42 -17.77 -8.32 10.94
CA TRP A 42 -17.77 -8.50 12.38
C TRP A 42 -17.07 -7.31 13.06
N GLY A 43 -17.77 -6.67 13.97
CA GLY A 43 -17.21 -5.59 14.78
C GLY A 43 -16.82 -4.32 14.00
N LEU A 44 -17.27 -4.12 12.76
CA LEU A 44 -16.85 -3.06 11.84
C LEU A 44 -16.94 -1.64 12.42
N GLY A 45 -17.88 -1.39 13.36
CA GLY A 45 -18.07 -0.09 14.02
C GLY A 45 -17.63 -0.06 15.49
N ASN A 46 -17.09 -1.16 16.03
CA ASN A 46 -16.84 -1.27 17.48
C ASN A 46 -15.64 -0.46 17.96
N VAL A 47 -14.66 -0.27 17.09
CA VAL A 47 -13.45 0.49 17.37
C VAL A 47 -13.52 1.86 16.69
N GLY A 48 -13.08 2.90 17.37
CA GLY A 48 -12.96 4.25 16.81
C GLY A 48 -12.10 4.27 15.55
N LEU A 49 -12.13 5.36 14.80
CA LEU A 49 -11.21 5.56 13.69
C LEU A 49 -9.77 5.53 14.19
N HIS A 50 -8.86 4.99 13.40
CA HIS A 50 -7.45 4.89 13.75
C HIS A 50 -6.54 5.14 12.53
N GLY A 51 -5.28 5.41 12.81
CA GLY A 51 -4.29 5.68 11.77
C GLY A 51 -4.75 6.81 10.82
N ASP A 52 -4.64 6.57 9.54
CA ASP A 52 -4.97 7.56 8.51
C ASP A 52 -6.47 7.58 8.10
N GLU A 53 -7.38 6.85 8.74
CA GLU A 53 -8.83 6.86 8.39
C GLU A 53 -9.41 8.28 8.45
N LYS A 54 -8.92 9.09 9.39
CA LYS A 54 -9.27 10.50 9.57
C LYS A 54 -9.10 11.34 8.31
N THR A 55 -8.08 11.06 7.49
CA THR A 55 -7.82 11.82 6.24
C THR A 55 -8.87 11.58 5.16
N MET A 56 -9.66 10.50 5.29
CA MET A 56 -10.80 10.20 4.42
C MET A 56 -12.12 10.58 5.07
N ALA A 57 -12.24 10.41 6.39
CA ALA A 57 -13.48 10.65 7.13
C ALA A 57 -13.83 12.14 7.21
N LEU A 58 -12.86 13.01 7.45
CA LEU A 58 -13.09 14.46 7.50
C LEU A 58 -13.62 15.02 6.17
N PRO A 59 -12.99 14.77 5.00
CA PRO A 59 -13.55 15.16 3.71
C PRO A 59 -14.91 14.54 3.42
N ALA A 60 -15.16 13.29 3.87
CA ALA A 60 -16.48 12.65 3.67
C ALA A 60 -17.58 13.36 4.47
N ILE A 61 -17.31 13.80 5.71
CA ILE A 61 -18.25 14.63 6.48
C ILE A 61 -18.46 15.97 5.80
N HIS A 62 -17.39 16.62 5.34
CA HIS A 62 -17.48 17.91 4.68
C HIS A 62 -18.30 17.83 3.40
N LEU A 63 -18.08 16.75 2.60
CA LEU A 63 -18.87 16.46 1.41
C LEU A 63 -20.36 16.28 1.73
N LEU A 64 -20.71 15.62 2.83
CA LEU A 64 -22.09 15.46 3.27
C LEU A 64 -22.75 16.77 3.70
N ARG A 65 -21.99 17.69 4.32
CA ARG A 65 -22.51 18.96 4.85
C ARG A 65 -22.51 20.08 3.83
N TYR A 66 -21.48 20.17 3.01
CA TYR A 66 -21.22 21.34 2.16
C TYR A 66 -21.11 21.01 0.66
N GLY A 67 -21.11 19.73 0.28
CA GLY A 67 -21.07 19.29 -1.11
C GLY A 67 -19.67 19.22 -1.73
N THR A 68 -18.60 19.54 -0.97
CA THR A 68 -17.20 19.49 -1.42
C THR A 68 -16.36 18.57 -0.53
N PRO A 69 -15.40 17.78 -1.08
CA PRO A 69 -14.58 16.83 -0.31
C PRO A 69 -13.36 17.54 0.32
N GLU A 70 -13.60 18.57 1.09
CA GLU A 70 -12.58 19.43 1.69
C GLU A 70 -12.31 19.07 3.15
N MET A 71 -11.11 19.40 3.62
CA MET A 71 -10.77 19.46 5.03
C MET A 71 -11.33 20.73 5.66
N PRO A 72 -11.36 20.87 6.99
CA PRO A 72 -11.87 22.08 7.67
C PRO A 72 -11.25 23.40 7.19
N THR A 73 -10.05 23.36 6.64
CA THR A 73 -9.35 24.55 6.12
C THR A 73 -9.61 24.85 4.65
N GLY A 74 -10.50 24.11 3.98
CA GLY A 74 -10.71 24.19 2.52
C GLY A 74 -9.68 23.43 1.70
N PHE A 75 -8.79 22.70 2.36
CA PHE A 75 -7.80 21.87 1.69
C PHE A 75 -8.43 20.58 1.16
N VAL A 76 -8.15 20.19 -0.10
CA VAL A 76 -8.57 18.90 -0.64
C VAL A 76 -7.43 17.91 -0.58
N TYR A 77 -7.67 16.79 0.09
CA TYR A 77 -6.73 15.67 0.07
C TYR A 77 -6.85 14.93 -1.26
N PRO A 78 -5.86 15.04 -2.17
CA PRO A 78 -6.03 14.63 -3.58
C PRO A 78 -5.95 13.14 -3.82
N ARG A 79 -5.78 12.34 -2.76
CA ARG A 79 -5.64 10.89 -2.87
C ARG A 79 -6.96 10.21 -2.54
N ALA A 80 -7.32 9.19 -3.31
CA ALA A 80 -8.49 8.35 -3.06
C ALA A 80 -9.81 9.13 -2.95
N LEU A 81 -10.03 10.13 -3.80
CA LEU A 81 -11.30 10.87 -3.83
C LEU A 81 -12.51 9.94 -4.03
N ALA A 82 -12.39 8.91 -4.87
CA ALA A 82 -13.44 7.91 -5.04
C ALA A 82 -13.84 7.25 -3.71
N GLN A 83 -12.89 6.97 -2.81
CA GLN A 83 -13.16 6.43 -1.48
C GLN A 83 -13.98 7.41 -0.64
N VAL A 84 -13.63 8.72 -0.65
CA VAL A 84 -14.36 9.77 0.06
C VAL A 84 -15.82 9.82 -0.39
N TYR A 85 -16.07 9.78 -1.71
CA TYR A 85 -17.43 9.75 -2.26
C TYR A 85 -18.20 8.49 -1.87
N LEU A 86 -17.56 7.31 -1.86
CA LEU A 86 -18.20 6.07 -1.42
C LEU A 86 -18.55 6.10 0.07
N MET A 87 -17.67 6.65 0.92
CA MET A 87 -17.91 6.82 2.35
C MET A 87 -19.08 7.76 2.60
N ALA A 88 -19.10 8.91 1.94
CA ALA A 88 -20.20 9.85 2.03
C ALA A 88 -21.53 9.25 1.52
N GLY A 89 -21.49 8.53 0.39
CA GLY A 89 -22.64 7.81 -0.15
C GLY A 89 -23.18 6.74 0.82
N SER A 90 -22.29 5.96 1.42
CA SER A 90 -22.62 4.97 2.44
C SER A 90 -23.27 5.62 3.67
N ALA A 91 -22.68 6.68 4.20
CA ALA A 91 -23.23 7.41 5.33
C ALA A 91 -24.63 7.98 5.02
N ARG A 92 -24.82 8.53 3.81
CA ARG A 92 -26.14 9.06 3.39
C ARG A 92 -27.21 7.98 3.29
N LEU A 93 -26.83 6.76 2.89
CA LEU A 93 -27.76 5.63 2.72
C LEU A 93 -28.10 4.92 4.04
N PHE A 94 -27.18 4.92 4.99
CA PHE A 94 -27.26 4.06 6.20
C PHE A 94 -27.28 4.83 7.52
N GLY A 95 -27.84 6.01 7.56
CA GLY A 95 -28.21 6.70 8.80
C GLY A 95 -27.19 7.72 9.33
N GLY A 96 -26.25 8.14 8.51
CA GLY A 96 -25.31 9.22 8.85
C GLY A 96 -23.85 8.77 9.04
N PRO A 97 -22.94 9.72 9.32
CA PRO A 97 -21.53 9.46 9.53
C PRO A 97 -21.30 8.60 10.78
N SER A 98 -20.59 7.50 10.63
CA SER A 98 -20.13 6.63 11.72
C SER A 98 -18.97 5.79 11.22
N GLU A 99 -18.22 5.18 12.13
CA GLU A 99 -17.14 4.26 11.77
C GLU A 99 -17.64 3.12 10.89
N TRP A 100 -18.83 2.58 11.23
CA TRP A 100 -19.46 1.50 10.47
C TRP A 100 -19.77 1.93 9.03
N THR A 101 -20.43 3.09 8.84
CA THR A 101 -20.82 3.56 7.50
C THR A 101 -19.62 3.93 6.66
N PHE A 102 -18.54 4.42 7.26
CA PHE A 102 -17.32 4.77 6.54
C PHE A 102 -16.48 3.55 6.14
N ARG A 103 -16.51 2.48 6.93
CA ARG A 103 -15.81 1.23 6.64
C ARG A 103 -16.59 0.29 5.71
N LEU A 104 -17.92 0.47 5.60
CA LEU A 104 -18.79 -0.40 4.81
C LEU A 104 -18.34 -0.56 3.34
N PRO A 105 -17.93 0.47 2.59
CA PRO A 105 -17.44 0.31 1.23
C PRO A 105 -16.19 -0.59 1.14
N SER A 106 -15.26 -0.47 2.09
CA SER A 106 -14.07 -1.32 2.16
C SER A 106 -14.44 -2.77 2.46
N ALA A 107 -15.38 -3.01 3.38
CA ALA A 107 -15.85 -4.35 3.71
C ALA A 107 -16.50 -5.05 2.50
N ILE A 108 -17.34 -4.34 1.75
CA ILE A 108 -17.96 -4.84 0.51
C ILE A 108 -16.87 -5.15 -0.54
N CYS A 109 -15.91 -4.25 -0.72
CA CYS A 109 -14.78 -4.46 -1.64
C CYS A 109 -13.94 -5.68 -1.22
N GLY A 110 -13.69 -5.87 0.09
CA GLY A 110 -12.98 -7.03 0.62
C GLY A 110 -13.70 -8.37 0.35
N VAL A 111 -15.03 -8.40 0.39
CA VAL A 111 -15.81 -9.59 -0.04
C VAL A 111 -15.71 -9.77 -1.57
N THR A 112 -15.75 -8.67 -2.32
CA THR A 112 -15.55 -8.69 -3.78
C THR A 112 -14.18 -9.24 -4.15
N LEU A 113 -13.13 -8.91 -3.39
CA LEU A 113 -11.78 -9.46 -3.57
C LEU A 113 -11.77 -11.00 -3.42
N ILE A 114 -12.52 -11.58 -2.48
CA ILE A 114 -12.61 -13.05 -2.33
C ILE A 114 -13.20 -13.68 -3.58
N LEU A 115 -14.29 -13.10 -4.11
CA LEU A 115 -14.91 -13.57 -5.34
C LEU A 115 -13.97 -13.39 -6.55
N LEU A 116 -13.29 -12.25 -6.64
CA LEU A 116 -12.32 -11.97 -7.69
C LEU A 116 -11.12 -12.92 -7.62
N ALA A 117 -10.65 -13.28 -6.43
CA ALA A 117 -9.59 -14.28 -6.25
C ALA A 117 -9.99 -15.63 -6.85
N TRP A 118 -11.24 -16.07 -6.61
CA TRP A 118 -11.79 -17.27 -7.24
C TRP A 118 -11.83 -17.14 -8.77
N LEU A 119 -12.36 -16.05 -9.29
CA LEU A 119 -12.50 -15.80 -10.73
C LEU A 119 -11.15 -15.68 -11.43
N ALA A 120 -10.19 -14.95 -10.83
CA ALA A 120 -8.83 -14.83 -11.35
C ALA A 120 -8.08 -16.17 -11.28
N GLY A 121 -8.14 -16.82 -10.13
CA GLY A 121 -7.44 -18.09 -9.89
C GLY A 121 -7.87 -19.22 -10.82
N ARG A 122 -9.13 -19.26 -11.26
CA ARG A 122 -9.63 -20.22 -12.26
C ARG A 122 -8.86 -20.19 -13.59
N ARG A 123 -8.17 -19.10 -13.88
CA ARG A 123 -7.38 -18.94 -15.10
C ARG A 123 -6.00 -19.58 -14.99
N PHE A 124 -5.47 -19.70 -13.79
CA PHE A 124 -4.10 -20.16 -13.49
C PHE A 124 -4.06 -21.52 -12.79
N LEU A 125 -5.07 -21.82 -11.97
CA LEU A 125 -5.07 -22.90 -11.02
C LEU A 125 -6.11 -23.99 -11.33
N GLU A 126 -5.83 -25.20 -10.91
CA GLU A 126 -6.83 -26.26 -10.79
C GLU A 126 -7.80 -25.94 -9.65
N ARG A 127 -8.98 -26.55 -9.70
CA ARG A 127 -10.08 -26.25 -8.78
C ARG A 127 -9.70 -26.31 -7.30
N SER A 128 -9.02 -27.36 -6.87
CA SER A 128 -8.61 -27.53 -5.47
C SER A 128 -7.62 -26.45 -5.02
N TRP A 129 -6.65 -26.13 -5.86
CA TRP A 129 -5.69 -25.07 -5.61
C TRP A 129 -6.33 -23.70 -5.60
N ASN A 130 -7.32 -23.49 -6.45
CA ASN A 130 -8.07 -22.24 -6.50
C ASN A 130 -8.96 -22.06 -5.27
N LEU A 131 -9.62 -23.12 -4.79
CA LEU A 131 -10.37 -23.08 -3.53
C LEU A 131 -9.46 -22.77 -2.34
N ALA A 132 -8.27 -23.39 -2.30
CA ALA A 132 -7.29 -23.12 -1.25
C ALA A 132 -6.79 -21.66 -1.29
N LEU A 133 -6.46 -21.13 -2.49
CA LEU A 133 -6.13 -19.71 -2.65
C LEU A 133 -7.27 -18.80 -2.17
N THR A 134 -8.51 -19.11 -2.58
CA THR A 134 -9.68 -18.30 -2.19
C THR A 134 -9.89 -18.32 -0.68
N ALA A 135 -9.66 -19.47 -0.02
CA ALA A 135 -9.72 -19.57 1.44
C ALA A 135 -8.60 -18.74 2.12
N VAL A 136 -7.39 -18.77 1.58
CA VAL A 136 -6.30 -17.91 2.08
C VAL A 136 -6.66 -16.45 1.96
N VAL A 137 -7.17 -15.99 0.81
CA VAL A 137 -7.60 -14.60 0.61
C VAL A 137 -8.73 -14.20 1.55
N ALA A 138 -9.65 -15.14 1.85
CA ALA A 138 -10.73 -14.90 2.80
C ALA A 138 -10.25 -14.69 4.24
N LEU A 139 -9.15 -15.37 4.63
CA LEU A 139 -8.65 -15.43 6.01
C LEU A 139 -7.29 -14.75 6.21
N LEU A 140 -6.70 -14.15 5.17
CA LEU A 140 -5.42 -13.42 5.31
C LEU A 140 -5.66 -12.17 6.18
N PRO A 141 -4.95 -12.04 7.32
CA PRO A 141 -5.19 -10.96 8.28
C PRO A 141 -5.17 -9.58 7.64
N ALA A 142 -4.14 -9.27 6.86
CA ALA A 142 -4.01 -7.98 6.19
C ALA A 142 -5.23 -7.64 5.32
N PHE A 143 -5.77 -8.58 4.55
CA PHE A 143 -6.96 -8.34 3.74
C PHE A 143 -8.25 -8.21 4.55
N ILE A 144 -8.27 -8.72 5.78
CA ILE A 144 -9.37 -8.48 6.73
C ILE A 144 -9.23 -7.07 7.30
N GLU A 145 -8.04 -6.70 7.77
CA GLU A 145 -7.72 -5.37 8.30
C GLU A 145 -8.03 -4.27 7.28
N ASP A 146 -7.56 -4.42 6.02
CA ASP A 146 -7.84 -3.47 4.94
C ASP A 146 -9.35 -3.35 4.64
N ALA A 147 -10.09 -4.44 4.74
CA ALA A 147 -11.54 -4.44 4.54
C ALA A 147 -12.29 -3.84 5.72
N GLN A 148 -11.70 -3.79 6.91
CA GLN A 148 -12.28 -3.22 8.13
C GLN A 148 -11.84 -1.78 8.38
N THR A 149 -11.02 -1.20 7.51
CA THR A 149 -10.57 0.19 7.61
C THR A 149 -11.20 1.07 6.53
N ALA A 150 -11.48 2.32 6.86
CA ALA A 150 -11.98 3.32 5.91
C ALA A 150 -10.83 3.85 5.03
N ARG A 151 -10.08 2.92 4.39
CA ARG A 151 -8.90 3.22 3.57
C ARG A 151 -8.99 2.53 2.21
N MET A 152 -8.23 3.06 1.27
CA MET A 152 -8.26 2.67 -0.13
C MET A 152 -7.49 1.38 -0.49
N TYR A 153 -6.81 0.74 0.45
CA TYR A 153 -5.87 -0.34 0.14
C TYR A 153 -6.55 -1.61 -0.40
N VAL A 154 -7.70 -1.99 0.17
CA VAL A 154 -8.46 -3.13 -0.37
C VAL A 154 -8.91 -2.90 -1.82
N PHE A 155 -9.17 -1.65 -2.21
CA PHE A 155 -9.50 -1.30 -3.60
C PHE A 155 -8.28 -1.41 -4.51
N LEU A 156 -7.10 -1.00 -4.03
CA LEU A 156 -5.82 -1.18 -4.74
C LEU A 156 -5.57 -2.66 -5.05
N VAL A 157 -5.69 -3.54 -4.06
CA VAL A 157 -5.49 -4.99 -4.24
C VAL A 157 -6.50 -5.56 -5.23
N THR A 158 -7.78 -5.17 -5.08
CA THR A 158 -8.88 -5.64 -5.94
C THR A 158 -8.65 -5.19 -7.38
N GLY A 159 -8.33 -3.91 -7.59
CA GLY A 159 -8.09 -3.32 -8.91
C GLY A 159 -6.90 -3.94 -9.63
N VAL A 160 -5.74 -4.04 -9.00
CA VAL A 160 -4.56 -4.66 -9.59
C VAL A 160 -4.82 -6.14 -9.93
N THR A 161 -5.55 -6.86 -9.07
CA THR A 161 -5.92 -8.26 -9.33
C THR A 161 -6.85 -8.40 -10.53
N GLY A 162 -7.87 -7.55 -10.61
CA GLY A 162 -8.82 -7.49 -11.73
C GLY A 162 -8.12 -7.17 -13.05
N PHE A 163 -7.29 -6.15 -13.04
CA PHE A 163 -6.48 -5.72 -14.18
C PHE A 163 -5.60 -6.86 -14.72
N MET A 164 -4.82 -7.51 -13.85
CA MET A 164 -3.99 -8.65 -14.24
C MET A 164 -4.81 -9.81 -14.83
N ALA A 165 -5.94 -10.16 -14.20
CA ALA A 165 -6.80 -11.23 -14.66
C ALA A 165 -7.41 -10.94 -16.05
N LEU A 166 -7.80 -9.69 -16.29
CA LEU A 166 -8.35 -9.23 -17.57
C LEU A 166 -7.29 -9.21 -18.67
N LEU A 167 -6.08 -8.72 -18.38
CA LEU A 167 -4.96 -8.75 -19.33
C LEU A 167 -4.56 -10.18 -19.72
N PHE A 168 -4.52 -11.09 -18.74
CA PHE A 168 -4.24 -12.49 -19.03
C PHE A 168 -5.36 -13.14 -19.87
N ALA A 169 -6.63 -12.77 -19.61
CA ALA A 169 -7.75 -13.22 -20.42
C ALA A 169 -7.65 -12.72 -21.87
N TRP A 170 -7.24 -11.47 -22.05
CA TRP A 170 -6.97 -10.92 -23.37
C TRP A 170 -5.80 -11.62 -24.06
N GLU A 171 -4.72 -11.87 -23.35
CA GLU A 171 -3.57 -12.66 -23.87
C GLU A 171 -4.04 -13.99 -24.45
N ARG A 172 -4.88 -14.74 -23.70
CA ARG A 172 -5.32 -16.09 -24.04
C ARG A 172 -6.38 -16.13 -25.12
N THR A 173 -7.28 -15.16 -25.17
CA THR A 173 -8.47 -15.20 -26.04
C THR A 173 -8.38 -14.27 -27.24
N GLY A 174 -7.53 -13.24 -27.19
CA GLY A 174 -7.47 -12.17 -28.20
C GLY A 174 -8.70 -11.26 -28.25
N ARG A 175 -9.72 -11.47 -27.38
CA ARG A 175 -10.96 -10.67 -27.37
C ARG A 175 -10.70 -9.26 -26.84
N GLY A 176 -10.92 -8.24 -27.67
CA GLY A 176 -10.67 -6.83 -27.33
C GLY A 176 -11.48 -6.32 -26.13
N GLY A 177 -12.66 -6.90 -25.86
CA GLY A 177 -13.46 -6.56 -24.69
C GLY A 177 -12.73 -6.74 -23.35
N TYR A 178 -11.82 -7.72 -23.24
CA TYR A 178 -11.00 -7.89 -22.04
C TYR A 178 -9.98 -6.75 -21.88
N LEU A 179 -9.41 -6.26 -22.99
CA LEU A 179 -8.48 -5.13 -22.92
C LEU A 179 -9.21 -3.84 -22.53
N ILE A 180 -10.39 -3.60 -23.11
CA ILE A 180 -11.21 -2.43 -22.75
C ILE A 180 -11.59 -2.51 -21.27
N ALA A 181 -12.06 -3.68 -20.79
CA ALA A 181 -12.37 -3.86 -19.38
C ALA A 181 -11.14 -3.66 -18.48
N ALA A 182 -9.96 -4.09 -18.90
CA ALA A 182 -8.71 -3.86 -18.16
C ALA A 182 -8.36 -2.37 -18.07
N VAL A 183 -8.52 -1.61 -19.16
CA VAL A 183 -8.28 -0.15 -19.16
C VAL A 183 -9.24 0.54 -18.21
N LEU A 184 -10.54 0.21 -18.27
CA LEU A 184 -11.55 0.79 -17.38
C LEU A 184 -11.30 0.42 -15.90
N GLU A 185 -10.94 -0.83 -15.63
CA GLU A 185 -10.58 -1.29 -14.28
C GLU A 185 -9.37 -0.51 -13.73
N MET A 186 -8.35 -0.30 -14.55
CA MET A 186 -7.17 0.45 -14.13
C MET A 186 -7.49 1.93 -13.91
N ALA A 187 -8.29 2.54 -14.78
CA ALA A 187 -8.74 3.92 -14.59
C ALA A 187 -9.48 4.08 -13.26
N VAL A 188 -10.43 3.20 -12.96
CA VAL A 188 -11.13 3.18 -11.66
C VAL A 188 -10.17 2.95 -10.50
N SER A 189 -9.19 2.05 -10.66
CA SER A 189 -8.21 1.75 -9.60
C SER A 189 -7.31 2.93 -9.27
N LEU A 190 -6.97 3.76 -10.25
CA LEU A 190 -6.16 4.99 -10.06
C LEU A 190 -6.92 6.04 -9.26
N GLU A 191 -8.26 6.12 -9.38
CA GLU A 191 -9.10 7.00 -8.56
C GLU A 191 -9.09 6.61 -7.08
N PHE A 192 -8.87 5.33 -6.76
CA PHE A 192 -8.70 4.87 -5.38
C PHE A 192 -7.26 5.00 -4.92
N HIS A 193 -6.29 4.55 -5.72
CA HIS A 193 -4.89 4.59 -5.28
C HIS A 193 -3.91 4.70 -6.45
N MET A 194 -3.14 5.79 -6.44
CA MET A 194 -2.15 6.06 -7.49
C MET A 194 -1.06 4.97 -7.64
N LEU A 195 -0.81 4.14 -6.63
CA LEU A 195 0.14 3.02 -6.73
C LEU A 195 -0.30 1.92 -7.72
N SER A 196 -1.56 1.90 -8.14
CA SER A 196 -2.03 1.05 -9.24
C SER A 196 -1.25 1.27 -10.53
N ILE A 197 -0.66 2.47 -10.72
CA ILE A 197 0.16 2.85 -11.87
C ILE A 197 1.35 1.90 -12.10
N PHE A 198 1.89 1.29 -11.05
CA PHE A 198 3.01 0.36 -11.19
C PHE A 198 2.64 -0.94 -11.91
N ALA A 199 1.34 -1.27 -12.03
CA ALA A 199 0.88 -2.41 -12.80
C ALA A 199 0.63 -2.07 -14.28
N VAL A 200 0.59 -0.80 -14.68
CA VAL A 200 0.15 -0.37 -16.02
C VAL A 200 1.05 -0.90 -17.15
N TRP A 201 2.36 -1.07 -16.90
CA TRP A 201 3.27 -1.66 -17.88
C TRP A 201 2.85 -3.08 -18.33
N LEU A 202 2.04 -3.80 -17.52
CA LEU A 202 1.51 -5.12 -17.86
C LEU A 202 0.67 -5.11 -19.14
N CYS A 203 0.17 -3.96 -19.62
CA CYS A 203 -0.49 -3.83 -20.91
C CYS A 203 0.33 -4.38 -22.07
N PHE A 204 1.65 -4.32 -22.00
CA PHE A 204 2.55 -4.83 -23.02
C PHE A 204 2.80 -6.35 -22.92
N LEU A 205 2.60 -6.92 -21.75
CA LEU A 205 2.98 -8.31 -21.46
C LEU A 205 2.29 -9.34 -22.37
N PRO A 206 0.98 -9.24 -22.69
CA PRO A 206 0.32 -10.13 -23.65
C PRO A 206 0.99 -10.14 -25.04
N GLY A 207 1.34 -8.97 -25.56
CA GLY A 207 2.03 -8.85 -26.85
C GLY A 207 3.47 -9.38 -26.82
N LEU A 208 4.15 -9.19 -25.69
CA LEU A 208 5.51 -9.71 -25.48
C LEU A 208 5.54 -11.24 -25.39
N LEU A 209 4.60 -11.84 -24.67
CA LEU A 209 4.48 -13.30 -24.49
C LEU A 209 4.15 -14.00 -25.80
N THR A 210 3.14 -13.52 -26.53
CA THR A 210 2.70 -14.12 -27.80
C THR A 210 3.61 -13.75 -28.98
N GLY A 211 4.37 -12.67 -28.87
CA GLY A 211 5.17 -12.12 -29.97
C GLY A 211 4.34 -11.44 -31.06
N GLU A 212 3.05 -11.21 -30.83
CA GLU A 212 2.13 -10.61 -31.78
C GLU A 212 2.26 -9.08 -31.77
N ARG A 213 2.70 -8.51 -32.91
CA ARG A 213 2.83 -7.04 -33.07
C ARG A 213 1.51 -6.30 -32.81
N ARG A 214 0.38 -6.89 -33.22
CA ARG A 214 -0.97 -6.32 -33.01
C ARG A 214 -1.28 -6.19 -31.52
N LYS A 215 -1.05 -7.22 -30.71
CA LYS A 215 -1.24 -7.17 -29.24
C LYS A 215 -0.29 -6.17 -28.60
N LEU A 216 0.94 -6.07 -29.08
CA LEU A 216 1.89 -5.08 -28.57
C LEU A 216 1.42 -3.65 -28.85
N ALA A 217 0.93 -3.37 -30.09
CA ALA A 217 0.39 -2.06 -30.45
C ALA A 217 -0.88 -1.71 -29.65
N LEU A 218 -1.81 -2.66 -29.47
CA LEU A 218 -3.00 -2.46 -28.65
C LEU A 218 -2.67 -2.27 -27.18
N GLY A 219 -1.66 -3.00 -26.65
CA GLY A 219 -1.15 -2.79 -25.32
C GLY A 219 -0.53 -1.40 -25.13
N ALA A 220 0.21 -0.90 -26.13
CA ALA A 220 0.74 0.45 -26.14
C ALA A 220 -0.38 1.51 -26.15
N ALA A 221 -1.44 1.29 -26.93
CA ALA A 221 -2.60 2.18 -26.95
C ALA A 221 -3.35 2.18 -25.60
N ALA A 222 -3.52 1.02 -24.97
CA ALA A 222 -4.10 0.89 -23.63
C ALA A 222 -3.26 1.62 -22.58
N PHE A 223 -1.94 1.42 -22.60
CA PHE A 223 -1.01 2.12 -21.73
C PHE A 223 -1.09 3.65 -21.91
N ALA A 224 -1.12 4.13 -23.17
CA ALA A 224 -1.26 5.55 -23.46
C ALA A 224 -2.60 6.12 -22.98
N ALA A 225 -3.71 5.37 -23.15
CA ALA A 225 -5.03 5.78 -22.68
C ALA A 225 -5.06 5.95 -21.15
N ILE A 226 -4.48 5.00 -20.39
CA ILE A 226 -4.37 5.08 -18.93
C ILE A 226 -3.44 6.24 -18.53
N ALA A 227 -2.35 6.46 -19.27
CA ALA A 227 -1.44 7.58 -18.99
C ALA A 227 -2.13 8.94 -19.20
N VAL A 228 -2.91 9.09 -20.28
CA VAL A 228 -3.67 10.31 -20.54
C VAL A 228 -4.72 10.56 -19.46
N GLU A 229 -5.46 9.51 -19.08
CA GLU A 229 -6.44 9.59 -17.98
C GLU A 229 -5.79 10.04 -16.67
N PHE A 230 -4.71 9.40 -16.25
CA PHE A 230 -3.96 9.75 -15.04
C PHE A 230 -3.47 11.22 -15.06
N LEU A 231 -2.95 11.69 -16.19
CA LEU A 231 -2.50 13.08 -16.35
C LEU A 231 -3.67 14.06 -16.35
N ALA A 232 -4.78 13.70 -17.03
CA ALA A 232 -6.00 14.51 -17.05
C ALA A 232 -6.62 14.66 -15.66
N LEU A 233 -6.71 13.56 -14.89
CA LEU A 233 -7.18 13.55 -13.52
C LEU A 233 -6.33 14.47 -12.63
N ASN A 234 -5.01 14.34 -12.69
CA ASN A 234 -4.11 15.19 -11.91
C ASN A 234 -4.23 16.67 -12.30
N HIS A 235 -4.42 16.95 -13.58
CA HIS A 235 -4.65 18.32 -14.05
C HIS A 235 -5.97 18.87 -13.56
N TRP A 236 -7.05 18.09 -13.66
CA TRP A 236 -8.38 18.48 -13.17
C TRP A 236 -8.40 18.73 -11.67
N ILE A 237 -7.83 17.84 -10.86
CA ILE A 237 -7.73 18.03 -9.40
C ILE A 237 -7.05 19.37 -9.07
N LYS A 238 -5.95 19.69 -9.76
CA LYS A 238 -5.24 20.96 -9.53
C LYS A 238 -6.02 22.19 -9.97
N ALA A 239 -6.81 22.08 -11.02
CA ALA A 239 -7.61 23.18 -11.53
C ALA A 239 -8.84 23.45 -10.65
N GLU A 240 -9.54 22.38 -10.24
CA GLU A 240 -10.77 22.48 -9.45
C GLU A 240 -10.48 22.81 -7.99
N TYR A 241 -9.38 22.29 -7.45
CA TYR A 241 -9.00 22.47 -6.05
C TYR A 241 -7.61 23.12 -5.93
N PRO A 242 -7.51 24.45 -6.15
CA PRO A 242 -6.22 25.17 -6.15
C PRO A 242 -5.51 25.17 -4.79
N HIS A 243 -6.23 24.89 -3.70
CA HIS A 243 -5.67 24.75 -2.35
C HIS A 243 -5.19 23.31 -2.04
N THR A 244 -5.20 22.41 -3.02
CA THR A 244 -4.51 21.14 -2.86
C THR A 244 -3.03 21.40 -2.61
N LEU A 245 -2.43 20.68 -1.66
CA LEU A 245 -0.99 20.72 -1.44
C LEU A 245 -0.25 20.66 -2.78
N GLY A 246 0.29 21.77 -3.21
CA GLY A 246 1.20 21.81 -4.36
C GLY A 246 2.34 20.81 -4.19
N ALA A 247 2.75 20.59 -2.94
CA ALA A 247 3.71 19.56 -2.55
C ALA A 247 3.16 18.13 -2.64
N MET A 248 1.89 17.83 -2.31
CA MET A 248 1.36 16.45 -2.41
C MET A 248 0.78 16.13 -3.78
N ALA A 249 0.21 17.09 -4.49
CA ALA A 249 -0.10 16.95 -5.91
C ALA A 249 1.18 16.88 -6.76
N GLY A 250 2.28 17.33 -6.24
CA GLY A 250 3.62 17.30 -6.84
C GLY A 250 4.65 16.52 -6.08
N THR A 251 4.35 15.93 -4.88
CA THR A 251 5.22 14.85 -4.42
C THR A 251 4.97 13.73 -5.39
N PRO A 252 5.87 13.58 -6.33
CA PRO A 252 5.94 12.33 -7.02
C PRO A 252 5.98 11.30 -5.90
N ILE A 253 5.35 10.21 -6.09
CA ILE A 253 5.86 8.99 -5.56
C ILE A 253 7.37 9.16 -5.64
N ASN A 254 8.01 9.54 -4.58
CA ASN A 254 9.38 10.03 -4.43
C ASN A 254 10.31 9.79 -5.65
N GLY A 255 9.99 10.40 -6.78
CA GLY A 255 10.86 10.41 -7.95
C GLY A 255 12.09 11.30 -7.70
N PRO A 256 13.13 11.20 -8.50
CA PRO A 256 14.32 12.02 -8.32
C PRO A 256 13.92 13.51 -8.29
N ARG A 257 14.19 14.19 -7.18
CA ARG A 257 13.93 15.63 -6.99
C ARG A 257 14.55 16.53 -8.08
N ALA A 258 15.43 15.95 -8.88
CA ALA A 258 16.12 16.61 -9.98
C ALA A 258 15.32 16.75 -11.27
N LEU A 259 14.15 16.09 -11.41
CA LEU A 259 13.34 16.21 -12.63
C LEU A 259 12.42 17.43 -12.57
N ALA A 260 12.31 18.14 -13.70
CA ALA A 260 11.38 19.26 -13.84
C ALA A 260 9.92 18.82 -13.55
N PRO A 261 9.07 19.68 -12.95
CA PRO A 261 7.74 19.32 -12.50
C PRO A 261 6.87 18.49 -13.48
N PRO A 262 6.80 18.75 -14.79
CA PRO A 262 6.01 17.92 -15.70
C PRO A 262 6.59 16.51 -15.88
N LEU A 263 7.91 16.33 -15.77
CA LEU A 263 8.54 15.01 -15.89
C LEU A 263 8.28 14.12 -14.67
N HIS A 264 8.03 14.70 -13.51
CA HIS A 264 7.64 13.93 -12.33
C HIS A 264 6.32 13.16 -12.52
N LEU A 265 5.36 13.73 -13.22
CA LEU A 265 4.09 13.06 -13.53
C LEU A 265 4.27 11.94 -14.57
N LEU A 266 5.24 12.09 -15.47
CA LEU A 266 5.56 11.06 -16.47
C LEU A 266 6.47 9.95 -15.93
N TRP A 267 7.12 10.17 -14.78
CA TRP A 267 8.08 9.23 -14.22
C TRP A 267 7.54 7.81 -14.03
N PRO A 268 6.33 7.57 -13.47
CA PRO A 268 5.78 6.22 -13.35
C PRO A 268 5.68 5.50 -14.69
N PHE A 269 5.37 6.24 -15.76
CA PHE A 269 5.27 5.70 -17.12
C PHE A 269 6.64 5.44 -17.73
N LEU A 270 7.63 6.31 -17.48
CA LEU A 270 9.01 6.09 -17.90
C LEU A 270 9.61 4.84 -17.28
N MET A 271 9.21 4.48 -16.06
CA MET A 271 9.62 3.24 -15.41
C MET A 271 9.04 1.98 -16.05
N ALA A 272 8.04 2.10 -16.92
CA ALA A 272 7.62 1.00 -17.75
C ALA A 272 8.69 0.59 -18.78
N LEU A 273 9.58 1.50 -19.19
CA LEU A 273 10.60 1.22 -20.19
C LEU A 273 11.64 0.17 -19.73
N PRO A 274 12.25 0.25 -18.53
CA PRO A 274 13.11 -0.82 -18.00
C PRO A 274 12.35 -2.14 -17.82
N ALA A 275 11.09 -2.09 -17.37
CA ALA A 275 10.24 -3.27 -17.24
C ALA A 275 9.98 -3.95 -18.59
N LEU A 276 9.70 -3.16 -19.61
CA LEU A 276 9.55 -3.62 -21.00
C LEU A 276 10.85 -4.23 -21.54
N ALA A 277 11.97 -3.54 -21.36
CA ALA A 277 13.27 -4.03 -21.81
C ALA A 277 13.61 -5.37 -21.14
N LEU A 278 13.41 -5.48 -19.83
CA LEU A 278 13.62 -6.71 -19.06
C LEU A 278 12.68 -7.83 -19.53
N SER A 279 11.40 -7.54 -19.70
CA SER A 279 10.41 -8.52 -20.13
C SER A 279 10.65 -8.99 -21.56
N TRP A 280 10.90 -8.06 -22.47
CA TRP A 280 11.25 -8.37 -23.86
C TRP A 280 12.51 -9.21 -23.95
N TYR A 281 13.47 -8.92 -23.08
CA TYR A 281 14.68 -9.69 -22.96
C TYR A 281 14.47 -11.11 -22.47
N VAL A 282 13.82 -11.28 -21.32
CA VAL A 282 13.49 -12.60 -20.74
C VAL A 282 12.79 -13.49 -21.78
N LEU A 283 11.98 -12.89 -22.64
CA LEU A 283 11.18 -13.61 -23.64
C LEU A 283 11.91 -13.89 -24.95
N ARG A 284 12.86 -13.04 -25.36
CA ARG A 284 13.47 -13.10 -26.71
C ARG A 284 14.98 -13.16 -26.76
N ALA A 285 15.68 -13.27 -25.63
CA ALA A 285 17.12 -13.17 -25.60
C ALA A 285 17.85 -14.28 -26.38
N ARG A 286 18.24 -13.96 -27.56
CA ARG A 286 19.28 -14.65 -28.34
C ARG A 286 20.44 -13.69 -28.58
N GLY A 287 21.38 -13.62 -27.64
CA GLY A 287 22.75 -13.14 -27.89
C GLY A 287 23.08 -11.62 -27.79
N ARG A 288 22.12 -10.69 -27.73
CA ARG A 288 22.37 -9.23 -27.52
C ARG A 288 22.14 -8.72 -26.11
N LEU A 289 21.82 -9.57 -25.24
CA LEU A 289 21.33 -9.33 -23.90
C LEU A 289 22.29 -8.68 -22.94
N PRO A 290 23.55 -9.11 -22.80
CA PRO A 290 24.43 -8.48 -21.84
C PRO A 290 24.53 -6.97 -22.07
N ALA A 291 24.53 -6.53 -23.35
CA ALA A 291 24.55 -5.10 -23.69
C ALA A 291 23.29 -4.35 -23.28
N VAL A 292 22.11 -4.97 -23.44
CA VAL A 292 20.82 -4.37 -23.01
C VAL A 292 20.74 -4.30 -21.49
N LEU A 293 21.15 -5.33 -20.78
CA LEU A 293 21.19 -5.33 -19.32
C LEU A 293 22.18 -4.30 -18.77
N LEU A 294 23.33 -4.14 -19.42
CA LEU A 294 24.31 -3.13 -19.04
C LEU A 294 23.78 -1.71 -19.31
N ALA A 295 23.11 -1.48 -20.43
CA ALA A 295 22.46 -0.20 -20.72
C ALA A 295 21.32 0.10 -19.71
N ALA A 296 20.49 -0.90 -19.43
CA ALA A 296 19.43 -0.77 -18.43
C ALA A 296 19.98 -0.52 -17.02
N SER A 297 21.12 -1.11 -16.66
CA SER A 297 21.77 -0.86 -15.38
C SER A 297 22.33 0.56 -15.26
N LEU A 298 22.84 1.14 -16.34
CA LEU A 298 23.26 2.55 -16.35
C LEU A 298 22.07 3.49 -16.14
N VAL A 299 20.93 3.22 -16.80
CA VAL A 299 19.69 3.96 -16.58
C VAL A 299 19.22 3.79 -15.14
N ALA A 300 19.23 2.57 -14.61
CA ALA A 300 18.87 2.29 -13.23
C ALA A 300 19.76 3.09 -12.26
N GLN A 301 21.07 3.15 -12.51
CA GLN A 301 22.02 3.88 -11.68
C GLN A 301 21.80 5.40 -11.72
N VAL A 302 21.55 5.98 -12.89
CA VAL A 302 21.18 7.40 -13.04
C VAL A 302 19.89 7.70 -12.27
N CYS A 303 18.97 6.73 -12.22
CA CYS A 303 17.72 6.82 -11.48
C CYS A 303 17.85 6.48 -9.99
N ARG A 304 19.05 6.36 -9.44
CA ARG A 304 19.34 5.94 -8.06
C ARG A 304 18.78 4.56 -7.69
N LEU A 305 18.75 3.67 -8.66
CA LEU A 305 18.27 2.30 -8.53
C LEU A 305 19.46 1.33 -8.38
N ASP A 306 20.38 1.63 -7.50
CA ASP A 306 21.71 0.98 -7.40
C ASP A 306 21.63 -0.54 -7.30
N HIS A 307 20.57 -1.06 -6.69
CA HIS A 307 20.35 -2.51 -6.53
C HIS A 307 19.84 -3.17 -7.80
N VAL A 308 18.91 -2.50 -8.49
CA VAL A 308 18.46 -2.95 -9.82
C VAL A 308 19.65 -2.90 -10.77
N ALA A 309 20.45 -1.84 -10.70
CA ALA A 309 21.69 -1.75 -11.43
C ALA A 309 22.63 -2.91 -11.11
N LEU A 310 22.86 -3.21 -9.84
CA LEU A 310 23.71 -4.32 -9.39
C LEU A 310 23.17 -5.68 -9.85
N LEU A 311 21.89 -5.95 -9.71
CA LEU A 311 21.27 -7.19 -10.18
C LEU A 311 21.36 -7.33 -11.71
N LEU A 312 21.14 -6.26 -12.45
CA LEU A 312 21.29 -6.21 -13.91
C LEU A 312 22.76 -6.44 -14.33
N ILE A 313 23.71 -5.88 -13.58
CA ILE A 313 25.14 -6.10 -13.77
C ILE A 313 25.48 -7.57 -13.54
N ILE A 314 25.06 -8.16 -12.42
CA ILE A 314 25.32 -9.56 -12.09
C ILE A 314 24.71 -10.47 -13.16
N ALA A 315 23.48 -10.24 -13.57
CA ALA A 315 22.82 -10.99 -14.63
C ALA A 315 23.56 -10.85 -15.97
N ALA A 316 23.98 -9.64 -16.34
CA ALA A 316 24.79 -9.40 -17.54
C ALA A 316 26.13 -10.15 -17.51
N LEU A 317 26.80 -10.13 -16.35
CA LEU A 317 28.09 -10.81 -16.15
C LEU A 317 27.96 -12.33 -16.27
N VAL A 318 26.96 -12.92 -15.61
CA VAL A 318 26.72 -14.38 -15.65
C VAL A 318 26.45 -14.84 -17.09
N ILE A 319 25.64 -14.07 -17.82
CA ILE A 319 25.28 -14.41 -19.21
C ILE A 319 26.45 -14.18 -20.16
N ALA A 320 27.18 -13.07 -19.99
CA ALA A 320 28.35 -12.75 -20.82
C ALA A 320 29.49 -13.78 -20.65
N ARG A 321 29.75 -14.20 -19.41
CA ARG A 321 30.75 -15.25 -19.11
C ARG A 321 30.38 -16.59 -19.75
N ARG A 322 29.10 -16.91 -19.77
CA ARG A 322 28.60 -18.15 -20.37
C ARG A 322 28.70 -18.16 -21.90
N ASP A 323 28.47 -17.00 -22.54
CA ASP A 323 28.47 -16.89 -24.00
C ASP A 323 29.86 -16.62 -24.58
N GLY A 324 30.88 -16.41 -23.75
CA GLY A 324 32.28 -16.15 -24.18
C GLY A 324 32.46 -14.85 -24.98
N ARG A 325 31.49 -13.92 -24.94
CA ARG A 325 31.38 -12.82 -25.90
C ARG A 325 31.81 -11.44 -25.40
N LEU A 326 32.20 -11.27 -24.14
CA LEU A 326 32.62 -9.96 -23.62
C LEU A 326 34.11 -9.91 -23.33
N PRO A 327 34.85 -9.04 -24.06
CA PRO A 327 36.24 -8.76 -23.74
C PRO A 327 36.36 -8.13 -22.34
N ALA A 328 37.31 -8.60 -21.54
CA ALA A 328 37.58 -8.10 -20.19
C ALA A 328 37.73 -6.58 -20.10
N ALA A 329 38.29 -5.96 -21.14
CA ALA A 329 38.48 -4.51 -21.23
C ALA A 329 37.16 -3.71 -21.26
N ARG A 330 36.10 -4.19 -21.98
CA ARG A 330 34.80 -3.53 -22.03
C ARG A 330 34.06 -3.67 -20.68
N LEU A 331 34.26 -4.79 -20.01
CA LEU A 331 33.73 -5.02 -18.67
C LEU A 331 34.39 -4.10 -17.65
N GLY A 332 35.71 -3.93 -17.72
CA GLY A 332 36.47 -3.02 -16.87
C GLY A 332 36.06 -1.55 -17.07
N LEU A 333 35.86 -1.11 -18.31
CA LEU A 333 35.33 0.23 -18.61
C LEU A 333 33.93 0.44 -18.03
N TYR A 334 33.08 -0.54 -18.20
CA TYR A 334 31.71 -0.49 -17.63
C TYR A 334 31.73 -0.37 -16.11
N PHE A 335 32.55 -1.19 -15.43
CA PHE A 335 32.73 -1.10 -13.98
C PHE A 335 33.23 0.26 -13.52
N ALA A 336 34.21 0.84 -14.26
CA ALA A 336 34.71 2.16 -13.96
C ALA A 336 33.62 3.25 -14.07
N VAL A 337 32.77 3.18 -15.10
CA VAL A 337 31.63 4.10 -15.25
C VAL A 337 30.62 3.93 -14.10
N CYS A 338 30.31 2.70 -13.71
CA CYS A 338 29.42 2.44 -12.58
C CYS A 338 29.97 2.99 -11.25
N VAL A 339 31.26 2.81 -11.00
CA VAL A 339 31.94 3.35 -9.80
C VAL A 339 31.93 4.88 -9.80
N LEU A 340 32.18 5.51 -10.93
CA LEU A 340 32.14 6.97 -11.07
C LEU A 340 30.73 7.53 -10.84
N LEU A 341 29.70 6.87 -11.38
CA LEU A 341 28.31 7.26 -11.15
C LEU A 341 27.91 7.09 -9.70
N ALA A 342 28.29 5.98 -9.06
CA ALA A 342 28.05 5.76 -7.64
C ALA A 342 28.74 6.81 -6.76
N ALA A 343 30.01 7.15 -7.08
CA ALA A 343 30.74 8.20 -6.38
C ALA A 343 30.09 9.58 -6.54
N ALA A 344 29.62 9.91 -7.76
CA ALA A 344 28.90 11.16 -8.01
C ALA A 344 27.57 11.22 -7.24
N GLN A 345 26.86 10.10 -7.12
CA GLN A 345 25.62 10.02 -6.32
C GLN A 345 25.90 10.19 -4.83
N VAL A 346 26.95 9.57 -4.30
CA VAL A 346 27.35 9.71 -2.89
C VAL A 346 27.69 11.17 -2.60
N GLU A 347 28.42 11.83 -3.48
CA GLU A 347 28.79 13.25 -3.30
C GLU A 347 27.56 14.17 -3.41
N TYR A 348 26.63 13.88 -4.32
CA TYR A 348 25.37 14.61 -4.40
C TYR A 348 24.54 14.48 -3.12
N LEU A 349 24.39 13.26 -2.57
CA LEU A 349 23.70 13.01 -1.32
C LEU A 349 24.36 13.74 -0.15
N ARG A 350 25.71 13.69 -0.08
CA ARG A 350 26.49 14.41 0.92
C ARG A 350 26.26 15.92 0.87
N ALA A 351 26.18 16.48 -0.32
CA ALA A 351 26.00 17.92 -0.51
C ALA A 351 24.56 18.41 -0.22
N HIS A 352 23.53 17.56 -0.41
CA HIS A 352 22.14 18.01 -0.45
C HIS A 352 21.18 17.34 0.54
N GLU A 353 21.50 16.15 1.04
CA GLU A 353 20.50 15.35 1.78
C GLU A 353 20.99 14.74 3.10
N ALA A 354 22.28 14.68 3.37
CA ALA A 354 22.78 14.02 4.57
C ALA A 354 23.98 14.73 5.17
N GLY A 355 23.89 15.07 6.47
CA GLY A 355 24.92 15.75 7.21
C GLY A 355 26.07 14.87 7.69
N THR A 356 25.90 13.54 7.79
CA THR A 356 26.91 12.62 8.36
C THR A 356 27.15 11.38 7.50
N PRO A 357 28.40 10.83 7.52
CA PRO A 357 28.71 9.58 6.81
C PRO A 357 27.84 8.39 7.20
N SER A 358 27.39 8.32 8.47
CA SER A 358 26.48 7.27 8.95
C SER A 358 25.09 7.37 8.34
N GLN A 359 24.57 8.58 8.12
CA GLN A 359 23.29 8.80 7.42
C GLN A 359 23.40 8.42 5.94
N ILE A 360 24.49 8.78 5.27
CA ILE A 360 24.75 8.37 3.88
C ILE A 360 24.85 6.86 3.77
N PHE A 361 25.56 6.22 4.70
CA PHE A 361 25.70 4.76 4.73
C PHE A 361 24.39 4.07 5.05
N GLY A 362 23.57 4.63 5.96
CA GLY A 362 22.20 4.18 6.23
C GLY A 362 21.28 4.29 5.00
N LEU A 363 21.42 5.38 4.23
CA LEU A 363 20.71 5.56 2.97
C LEU A 363 21.16 4.57 1.89
N LEU A 364 22.45 4.24 1.83
CA LEU A 364 23.01 3.26 0.90
C LEU A 364 22.70 1.80 1.30
N LEU A 365 22.73 1.48 2.61
CA LEU A 365 22.40 0.16 3.14
C LEU A 365 20.91 -0.03 3.41
N GLY A 366 20.18 1.03 3.64
CA GLY A 366 18.72 1.01 3.76
C GLY A 366 18.05 0.70 2.43
N TRP A 367 18.47 -0.36 1.79
CA TRP A 367 18.14 -0.81 0.46
C TRP A 367 16.63 -0.78 0.24
N PRO A 368 16.09 0.09 -0.61
CA PRO A 368 14.66 0.15 -0.88
C PRO A 368 14.09 -1.23 -1.27
N SER A 369 14.89 -2.03 -1.99
CA SER A 369 14.52 -3.41 -2.35
C SER A 369 14.42 -4.33 -1.14
N VAL A 370 15.32 -4.20 -0.14
CA VAL A 370 15.26 -4.98 1.10
C VAL A 370 14.07 -4.54 1.94
N ARG A 371 13.85 -3.24 2.08
CA ARG A 371 12.68 -2.70 2.79
C ARG A 371 11.37 -3.13 2.12
N THR A 372 11.31 -3.14 0.79
CA THR A 372 10.16 -3.68 0.04
C THR A 372 9.94 -5.16 0.35
N LEU A 373 10.99 -5.97 0.43
CA LEU A 373 10.87 -7.37 0.82
C LEU A 373 10.44 -7.53 2.28
N ILE A 374 10.93 -6.68 3.19
CA ILE A 374 10.47 -6.62 4.58
C ILE A 374 8.98 -6.25 4.61
N ALA A 375 8.57 -5.21 3.89
CA ALA A 375 7.17 -4.82 3.77
C ALA A 375 6.27 -5.95 3.22
N VAL A 376 6.73 -6.71 2.23
CA VAL A 376 6.02 -7.92 1.75
C VAL A 376 5.97 -9.01 2.82
N SER A 377 7.04 -9.15 3.62
CA SER A 377 7.10 -10.17 4.67
C SER A 377 6.10 -9.92 5.80
N SER A 378 5.69 -8.67 6.02
CA SER A 378 4.66 -8.32 7.01
C SER A 378 3.30 -8.94 6.68
N TYR A 379 3.01 -9.17 5.40
CA TYR A 379 1.80 -9.87 4.95
C TYR A 379 1.93 -11.39 5.08
N SER A 380 3.04 -11.96 4.64
CA SER A 380 3.33 -13.38 4.78
C SER A 380 4.78 -13.71 4.45
N VAL A 381 5.55 -14.06 5.46
CA VAL A 381 6.93 -14.56 5.30
C VAL A 381 6.95 -15.82 4.43
N ALA A 382 6.00 -16.73 4.62
CA ALA A 382 5.93 -17.98 3.85
C ALA A 382 5.68 -17.69 2.36
N ALA A 383 4.75 -16.79 2.01
CA ALA A 383 4.49 -16.42 0.62
C ALA A 383 5.71 -15.74 -0.03
N LEU A 384 6.40 -14.88 0.71
CA LEU A 384 7.64 -14.24 0.24
C LEU A 384 8.73 -15.28 -0.07
N LEU A 385 9.01 -16.18 0.87
CA LEU A 385 10.05 -17.22 0.69
C LEU A 385 9.75 -18.12 -0.51
N VAL A 386 8.51 -18.59 -0.65
CA VAL A 386 8.10 -19.40 -1.80
C VAL A 386 8.20 -18.60 -3.10
N GLY A 387 7.79 -17.34 -3.10
CA GLY A 387 7.92 -16.44 -4.25
C GLY A 387 9.37 -16.23 -4.67
N VAL A 388 10.28 -15.98 -3.72
CA VAL A 388 11.73 -15.83 -3.97
C VAL A 388 12.32 -17.12 -4.52
N CYS A 389 11.99 -18.27 -3.93
CA CYS A 389 12.43 -19.59 -4.45
C CYS A 389 11.91 -19.84 -5.88
N GLY A 390 10.66 -19.44 -6.15
CA GLY A 390 10.07 -19.54 -7.49
C GLY A 390 10.77 -18.63 -8.50
N LEU A 391 11.11 -17.40 -8.12
CA LEU A 391 11.91 -16.50 -8.93
C LEU A 391 13.28 -17.07 -9.23
N ALA A 392 13.99 -17.59 -8.22
CA ALA A 392 15.30 -18.22 -8.38
C ALA A 392 15.23 -19.44 -9.30
N ALA A 393 14.22 -20.31 -9.14
CA ALA A 393 13.99 -21.46 -10.02
C ALA A 393 13.67 -21.03 -11.46
N GLY A 394 12.90 -19.96 -11.64
CA GLY A 394 12.61 -19.36 -12.95
C GLY A 394 13.88 -18.84 -13.63
N LEU A 395 14.69 -18.07 -12.91
CA LEU A 395 15.98 -17.57 -13.40
C LEU A 395 16.94 -18.70 -13.75
N TRP A 396 16.99 -19.76 -12.91
CA TRP A 396 17.79 -20.94 -13.19
C TRP A 396 17.34 -21.64 -14.48
N ARG A 397 16.02 -21.84 -14.70
CA ARG A 397 15.49 -22.42 -15.93
C ARG A 397 15.83 -21.58 -17.17
N LEU A 398 15.67 -20.26 -17.08
CA LEU A 398 16.06 -19.32 -18.14
C LEU A 398 17.54 -19.43 -18.46
N ALA A 399 18.39 -19.50 -17.42
CA ALA A 399 19.83 -19.68 -17.57
C ALA A 399 20.18 -21.01 -18.28
N HIS A 400 19.38 -22.06 -18.08
CA HIS A 400 19.55 -23.37 -18.74
C HIS A 400 18.73 -23.53 -20.04
N ARG A 401 18.18 -22.42 -20.57
CA ARG A 401 17.36 -22.40 -21.79
C ARG A 401 16.12 -23.32 -21.74
N GLN A 402 15.65 -23.63 -20.54
CA GLN A 402 14.43 -24.41 -20.34
C GLN A 402 13.20 -23.51 -20.50
N ARG A 403 12.18 -24.01 -21.18
CA ARG A 403 10.92 -23.28 -21.35
C ARG A 403 10.20 -23.13 -20.03
N ILE A 404 9.78 -21.91 -19.72
CA ILE A 404 8.86 -21.60 -18.61
C ILE A 404 7.46 -21.49 -19.20
N PRO A 405 6.42 -22.10 -18.59
CA PRO A 405 5.04 -21.90 -19.01
C PRO A 405 4.63 -20.42 -19.00
N ASP A 406 3.92 -19.96 -20.03
CA ASP A 406 3.57 -18.55 -20.23
C ASP A 406 2.79 -17.96 -19.04
N TYR A 407 1.89 -18.75 -18.44
CA TYR A 407 1.14 -18.30 -17.25
C TYR A 407 2.01 -18.08 -16.02
N LEU A 408 3.05 -18.94 -15.80
CA LEU A 408 4.00 -18.74 -14.71
C LEU A 408 4.88 -17.51 -14.98
N LEU A 409 5.26 -17.31 -16.21
CA LEU A 409 6.05 -16.15 -16.62
C LEU A 409 5.23 -14.86 -16.47
N PHE A 410 3.96 -14.88 -16.86
CA PHE A 410 3.03 -13.76 -16.67
C PHE A 410 2.90 -13.40 -15.19
N LEU A 411 2.63 -14.38 -14.32
CA LEU A 411 2.50 -14.16 -12.87
C LEU A 411 3.82 -13.68 -12.24
N THR A 412 4.95 -14.30 -12.62
CA THR A 412 6.27 -13.93 -12.07
C THR A 412 6.64 -12.49 -12.45
N LEU A 413 6.54 -12.13 -13.72
CA LEU A 413 6.84 -10.77 -14.17
C LEU A 413 5.82 -9.77 -13.60
N GLY A 414 4.52 -10.13 -13.57
CA GLY A 414 3.45 -9.30 -13.03
C GLY A 414 3.57 -9.03 -11.53
N THR A 415 4.24 -9.90 -10.79
CA THR A 415 4.49 -9.72 -9.35
C THR A 415 5.77 -8.95 -9.09
N TRP A 416 6.89 -9.46 -9.63
CA TRP A 416 8.21 -8.99 -9.22
C TRP A 416 8.62 -7.65 -9.85
N ILE A 417 8.18 -7.35 -11.07
CA ILE A 417 8.52 -6.06 -11.69
C ILE A 417 7.84 -4.89 -10.98
N PRO A 418 6.53 -4.89 -10.67
CA PRO A 418 5.93 -3.85 -9.87
C PRO A 418 6.54 -3.73 -8.46
N LEU A 419 6.87 -4.85 -7.79
CA LEU A 419 7.56 -4.81 -6.50
C LEU A 419 8.93 -4.13 -6.60
N LEU A 420 9.71 -4.44 -7.63
CA LEU A 420 10.97 -3.76 -7.89
C LEU A 420 10.76 -2.26 -8.17
N GLN A 421 9.74 -1.90 -8.95
CA GLN A 421 9.41 -0.51 -9.21
C GLN A 421 9.05 0.23 -7.92
N ILE A 422 8.19 -0.34 -7.07
CA ILE A 422 7.83 0.24 -5.77
C ILE A 422 9.09 0.43 -4.92
N GLY A 423 9.95 -0.59 -4.80
CA GLY A 423 11.21 -0.53 -4.07
C GLY A 423 12.17 0.54 -4.58
N CYS A 424 12.11 0.85 -5.87
CA CYS A 424 12.92 1.90 -6.49
C CYS A 424 12.39 3.31 -6.25
N PHE A 425 11.06 3.45 -6.10
CA PHE A 425 10.40 4.75 -5.95
C PHE A 425 10.23 5.19 -4.51
N GLN A 426 10.04 4.24 -3.61
CA GLN A 426 9.75 4.51 -2.21
C GLN A 426 11.04 4.40 -1.39
N TRP A 427 11.51 5.51 -0.82
CA TRP A 427 12.67 5.52 0.09
C TRP A 427 12.40 4.76 1.37
N ASP A 428 11.14 4.76 1.81
CA ASP A 428 10.66 4.06 2.99
C ASP A 428 9.30 3.42 2.65
N PRO A 429 9.31 2.24 2.01
CA PRO A 429 8.09 1.56 1.65
C PRO A 429 7.42 1.06 2.92
N ALA A 430 6.37 1.76 3.35
CA ALA A 430 5.44 1.22 4.34
C ALA A 430 4.77 -0.04 3.78
N ASP A 431 4.39 -0.97 4.64
CA ASP A 431 3.75 -2.24 4.27
C ASP A 431 2.60 -2.03 3.29
N ARG A 432 1.77 -1.04 3.55
CA ARG A 432 0.63 -0.63 2.72
C ARG A 432 0.96 -0.28 1.26
N TYR A 433 2.22 0.03 0.93
CA TYR A 433 2.59 0.36 -0.45
C TYR A 433 2.83 -0.85 -1.34
N VAL A 434 3.04 -2.02 -0.76
CA VAL A 434 3.24 -3.28 -1.50
C VAL A 434 1.97 -4.11 -1.61
N GLU A 435 0.89 -3.72 -0.95
CA GLU A 435 -0.38 -4.48 -0.88
C GLU A 435 -0.92 -4.88 -2.24
N GLY A 436 -0.91 -3.96 -3.20
CA GLY A 436 -1.37 -4.25 -4.56
C GLY A 436 -0.69 -5.46 -5.21
N GLN A 437 0.49 -5.86 -4.70
CA GLN A 437 1.27 -6.98 -5.23
C GLN A 437 1.12 -8.28 -4.42
N VAL A 438 0.46 -8.24 -3.27
CA VAL A 438 0.28 -9.43 -2.40
C VAL A 438 -0.59 -10.47 -3.10
N MET A 439 -1.69 -10.07 -3.74
CA MET A 439 -2.55 -11.03 -4.46
C MET A 439 -1.87 -11.63 -5.70
N PRO A 440 -1.19 -10.85 -6.58
CA PRO A 440 -0.32 -11.40 -7.63
C PRO A 440 0.73 -12.38 -7.09
N LEU A 441 1.36 -12.08 -5.96
CA LEU A 441 2.33 -12.98 -5.31
C LEU A 441 1.66 -14.29 -4.88
N LEU A 442 0.51 -14.23 -4.23
CA LEU A 442 -0.25 -15.43 -3.83
C LEU A 442 -0.63 -16.29 -5.03
N LEU A 443 -1.11 -15.69 -6.11
CA LEU A 443 -1.38 -16.41 -7.37
C LEU A 443 -0.12 -17.12 -7.90
N ALA A 444 1.02 -16.43 -7.90
CA ALA A 444 2.29 -17.02 -8.32
C ALA A 444 2.73 -18.19 -7.41
N VAL A 445 2.61 -18.01 -6.09
CA VAL A 445 2.94 -19.04 -5.08
C VAL A 445 2.09 -20.29 -5.29
N PHE A 446 0.78 -20.15 -5.42
CA PHE A 446 -0.13 -21.28 -5.62
C PHE A 446 0.09 -21.95 -6.98
N ALA A 447 0.39 -21.18 -8.04
CA ALA A 447 0.70 -21.73 -9.36
C ALA A 447 2.03 -22.53 -9.35
N LEU A 448 3.03 -22.05 -8.62
CA LEU A 448 4.30 -22.75 -8.40
C LEU A 448 4.09 -24.05 -7.61
N GLY A 449 3.32 -24.00 -6.52
CA GLY A 449 2.97 -25.16 -5.71
C GLY A 449 2.25 -26.24 -6.52
N GLN A 450 1.24 -25.85 -7.30
CA GLN A 450 0.53 -26.73 -8.22
C GLN A 450 1.49 -27.39 -9.24
N SER A 451 2.39 -26.59 -9.82
CA SER A 451 3.36 -27.08 -10.80
C SER A 451 4.35 -28.07 -10.17
N ALA A 452 4.81 -27.81 -8.95
CA ALA A 452 5.69 -28.71 -8.20
C ALA A 452 5.00 -30.05 -7.89
N VAL A 453 3.74 -30.02 -7.44
CA VAL A 453 2.95 -31.23 -7.16
C VAL A 453 2.72 -32.06 -8.44
N ARG A 454 2.42 -31.39 -9.56
CA ARG A 454 2.28 -32.07 -10.87
C ARG A 454 3.59 -32.76 -11.30
N ALA A 455 4.72 -32.04 -11.21
CA ALA A 455 6.03 -32.59 -11.54
C ALA A 455 6.37 -33.79 -10.65
N ALA A 456 6.07 -33.74 -9.36
CA ALA A 456 6.25 -34.84 -8.42
C ALA A 456 5.41 -36.06 -8.77
N ARG A 457 4.16 -35.88 -9.25
CA ARG A 457 3.29 -37.00 -9.68
C ARG A 457 3.80 -37.69 -10.93
N VAL A 458 4.23 -36.91 -11.94
CA VAL A 458 4.77 -37.45 -13.20
C VAL A 458 6.04 -38.22 -12.94
N ASN A 459 6.94 -37.72 -12.12
CA ASN A 459 8.20 -38.36 -11.80
C ASN A 459 8.05 -39.53 -10.80
N ALA A 460 6.89 -39.71 -10.20
CA ALA A 460 6.62 -40.83 -9.27
C ALA A 460 6.61 -42.18 -9.94
N ALA A 461 6.33 -42.22 -11.26
CA ALA A 461 6.41 -43.47 -12.05
C ALA A 461 7.85 -43.91 -12.30
N ALA A 462 8.84 -43.01 -12.22
CA ALA A 462 10.27 -43.34 -12.31
C ALA A 462 10.87 -43.33 -10.89
N ALA A 463 11.20 -44.47 -10.33
CA ALA A 463 11.70 -44.65 -8.95
C ALA A 463 13.09 -43.99 -8.66
N SER A 464 13.40 -42.85 -9.31
CA SER A 464 14.67 -42.14 -9.19
C SER A 464 14.78 -41.31 -7.91
N ARG A 465 16.02 -41.02 -7.45
CA ARG A 465 16.28 -40.09 -6.33
C ARG A 465 15.65 -38.71 -6.55
N GLY A 466 15.62 -38.23 -7.80
CA GLY A 466 15.00 -36.96 -8.19
C GLY A 466 13.48 -36.93 -7.99
N ALA A 467 12.79 -38.06 -8.21
CA ALA A 467 11.35 -38.16 -7.98
C ALA A 467 10.98 -38.05 -6.49
N ARG A 468 11.80 -38.61 -5.61
CA ARG A 468 11.63 -38.48 -4.15
C ARG A 468 11.85 -37.04 -3.69
N ALA A 469 12.91 -36.39 -4.16
CA ALA A 469 13.19 -34.98 -3.84
C ALA A 469 12.05 -34.06 -4.31
N ALA A 470 11.50 -34.27 -5.52
CA ALA A 470 10.36 -33.50 -6.02
C ALA A 470 9.09 -33.73 -5.18
N ARG A 471 8.83 -34.92 -4.66
CA ARG A 471 7.71 -35.18 -3.74
C ARG A 471 7.87 -34.47 -2.42
N TYR A 472 9.08 -34.48 -1.81
CA TYR A 472 9.33 -33.76 -0.57
C TYR A 472 9.24 -32.22 -0.78
N ALA A 473 9.76 -31.71 -1.89
CA ALA A 473 9.62 -30.31 -2.24
C ALA A 473 8.14 -29.90 -2.42
N ALA A 474 7.34 -30.73 -3.11
CA ALA A 474 5.91 -30.49 -3.27
C ALA A 474 5.13 -30.55 -1.94
N LEU A 475 5.49 -31.50 -1.06
CA LEU A 475 4.91 -31.58 0.28
C LEU A 475 5.31 -30.38 1.14
N ALA A 476 6.58 -29.98 1.10
CA ALA A 476 7.07 -28.80 1.80
C ALA A 476 6.37 -27.53 1.31
N MET A 477 6.18 -27.37 -0.01
CA MET A 477 5.41 -26.26 -0.57
C MET A 477 3.95 -26.25 -0.11
N LEU A 478 3.31 -27.42 -0.04
CA LEU A 478 1.93 -27.53 0.47
C LEU A 478 1.86 -27.15 1.96
N VAL A 479 2.82 -27.63 2.75
CA VAL A 479 2.91 -27.28 4.19
C VAL A 479 3.17 -25.77 4.35
N LEU A 480 4.10 -25.20 3.59
CA LEU A 480 4.37 -23.76 3.61
C LEU A 480 3.13 -22.92 3.23
N CYS A 481 2.29 -23.40 2.30
CA CYS A 481 1.03 -22.73 1.97
C CYS A 481 0.05 -22.69 3.17
N ILE A 482 0.12 -23.66 4.09
CA ILE A 482 -0.71 -23.66 5.31
C ILE A 482 -0.27 -22.53 6.26
N PHE A 483 1.03 -22.23 6.32
CA PHE A 483 1.60 -21.16 7.17
C PHE A 483 1.51 -19.76 6.56
N ILE A 484 0.80 -19.58 5.45
CA ILE A 484 0.57 -18.23 4.88
C ILE A 484 -0.32 -17.41 5.83
N ILE A 485 -1.23 -18.05 6.56
CA ILE A 485 -2.10 -17.38 7.54
C ILE A 485 -1.41 -17.42 8.91
N ASP A 486 -1.13 -16.23 9.46
CA ASP A 486 -0.66 -16.08 10.84
C ASP A 486 -1.85 -16.11 11.81
N PRO A 487 -1.97 -17.11 12.70
CA PRO A 487 -3.11 -17.22 13.61
C PRO A 487 -3.21 -16.08 14.62
N THR A 488 -2.08 -15.49 15.03
CA THR A 488 -2.06 -14.40 16.01
C THR A 488 -2.59 -13.11 15.39
N ARG A 489 -2.13 -12.78 14.20
CA ARG A 489 -2.64 -11.66 13.40
C ARG A 489 -4.09 -11.88 12.97
N LEU A 490 -4.47 -13.12 12.60
CA LEU A 490 -5.86 -13.42 12.27
C LEU A 490 -6.79 -13.13 13.45
N ARG A 491 -6.38 -13.49 14.67
CA ARG A 491 -7.15 -13.19 15.87
C ARG A 491 -7.28 -11.67 16.06
N ALA A 492 -6.20 -10.92 15.94
CA ALA A 492 -6.22 -9.45 16.06
C ALA A 492 -7.09 -8.80 14.98
N ALA A 493 -7.04 -9.29 13.74
CA ALA A 493 -7.84 -8.77 12.64
C ALA A 493 -9.34 -9.08 12.79
N VAL A 494 -9.69 -10.23 13.37
CA VAL A 494 -11.11 -10.62 13.60
C VAL A 494 -11.68 -9.96 14.85
N ASP A 495 -10.86 -9.79 15.88
CA ASP A 495 -11.25 -9.13 17.12
C ASP A 495 -10.41 -7.88 17.36
N PRO A 496 -10.91 -6.70 16.93
CA PRO A 496 -10.19 -5.45 17.04
C PRO A 496 -9.81 -5.06 18.49
N THR A 497 -10.40 -5.68 19.50
CA THR A 497 -10.03 -5.45 20.91
C THR A 497 -8.64 -5.99 21.26
N TYR A 498 -8.11 -6.90 20.45
CA TYR A 498 -6.72 -7.38 20.53
C TYR A 498 -5.73 -6.47 19.79
N ALA A 499 -6.20 -5.62 18.90
CA ALA A 499 -5.38 -4.61 18.27
C ALA A 499 -5.34 -3.40 19.22
N HIS A 500 -4.16 -3.05 19.72
CA HIS A 500 -3.98 -1.89 20.58
C HIS A 500 -4.04 -0.61 19.76
N TYR A 501 -5.26 -0.19 19.40
CA TYR A 501 -5.49 1.11 18.77
C TYR A 501 -5.71 2.19 19.84
N PRO A 502 -5.22 3.43 19.63
CA PRO A 502 -5.48 4.54 20.54
C PRO A 502 -6.97 4.81 20.72
N ASP A 503 -7.40 5.00 21.97
CA ASP A 503 -8.81 5.24 22.32
C ASP A 503 -9.22 6.71 22.10
N HIS A 504 -8.99 7.20 20.88
CA HIS A 504 -9.33 8.57 20.49
C HIS A 504 -10.82 8.88 20.71
N LYS A 505 -11.69 7.93 20.39
CA LYS A 505 -13.13 8.08 20.56
C LYS A 505 -13.53 8.20 22.01
N GLY A 506 -13.00 7.34 22.88
CA GLY A 506 -13.26 7.40 24.32
C GLY A 506 -12.80 8.70 24.95
N ALA A 507 -11.58 9.14 24.61
CA ALA A 507 -11.04 10.41 25.09
C ALA A 507 -11.89 11.61 24.62
N ALA A 508 -12.29 11.65 23.34
CA ALA A 508 -13.14 12.70 22.81
C ALA A 508 -14.50 12.75 23.48
N HIS A 509 -15.20 11.61 23.60
CA HIS A 509 -16.50 11.55 24.29
C HIS A 509 -16.38 11.94 25.76
N PHE A 510 -15.26 11.58 26.42
CA PHE A 510 -15.02 12.01 27.80
C PHE A 510 -14.90 13.54 27.88
N VAL A 511 -14.08 14.18 27.02
CA VAL A 511 -13.96 15.65 26.96
C VAL A 511 -15.31 16.29 26.63
N GLU A 512 -16.06 15.78 25.67
CA GLU A 512 -17.38 16.26 25.29
C GLU A 512 -18.37 16.20 26.47
N SER A 513 -18.31 15.11 27.29
CA SER A 513 -19.14 14.96 28.48
C SER A 513 -18.90 16.00 29.56
N LEU A 514 -17.74 16.66 29.54
CA LEU A 514 -17.41 17.76 30.44
C LEU A 514 -18.00 19.11 29.97
N HIS A 515 -18.65 19.12 28.81
CA HIS A 515 -19.29 20.29 28.21
C HIS A 515 -18.36 21.52 28.11
N PRO A 516 -17.22 21.42 27.37
CA PRO A 516 -16.29 22.54 27.24
C PRO A 516 -17.02 23.80 26.79
N GLY A 517 -16.75 24.89 27.49
CA GLY A 517 -17.35 26.20 27.17
C GLY A 517 -16.60 26.90 26.02
N PRO A 518 -17.17 28.00 25.47
CA PRO A 518 -16.56 28.70 24.34
C PRO A 518 -15.23 29.39 24.66
N GLY A 519 -14.80 29.40 25.92
CA GLY A 519 -13.51 29.93 26.34
C GLY A 519 -12.49 28.84 26.69
N ASP A 520 -12.89 27.59 26.66
CA ASP A 520 -12.01 26.46 26.94
C ASP A 520 -11.15 26.15 25.70
N ILE A 521 -9.95 25.60 25.95
CA ILE A 521 -8.95 25.33 24.91
C ILE A 521 -8.74 23.81 24.81
N ILE A 522 -8.79 23.29 23.59
CA ILE A 522 -8.52 21.89 23.31
C ILE A 522 -7.17 21.76 22.60
N VAL A 523 -6.27 21.02 23.20
CA VAL A 523 -4.95 20.69 22.67
C VAL A 523 -4.93 19.19 22.36
N ALA A 524 -4.48 18.77 21.19
CA ALA A 524 -4.42 17.36 20.82
C ALA A 524 -3.11 17.01 20.12
N GLU A 525 -2.58 15.82 20.43
CA GLU A 525 -1.46 15.23 19.70
C GLU A 525 -1.89 14.76 18.30
N ASP A 526 -3.01 14.08 18.19
CA ASP A 526 -3.63 13.78 16.89
C ASP A 526 -4.74 14.78 16.56
N ALA A 527 -4.33 15.89 15.93
CA ALA A 527 -5.20 17.00 15.57
C ALA A 527 -6.39 16.58 14.69
N LEU A 528 -6.12 15.78 13.64
CA LEU A 528 -7.17 15.38 12.70
C LEU A 528 -8.20 14.47 13.36
N MET A 529 -7.72 13.51 14.15
CA MET A 529 -8.60 12.53 14.80
C MET A 529 -9.52 13.21 15.80
N GLN A 530 -8.98 14.12 16.61
CA GLN A 530 -9.78 14.85 17.58
C GLN A 530 -10.70 15.87 16.91
N THR A 531 -10.29 16.45 15.79
CA THR A 531 -11.21 17.29 14.96
C THR A 531 -12.38 16.47 14.41
N TYR A 532 -12.16 15.21 14.05
CA TYR A 532 -13.25 14.33 13.61
C TYR A 532 -14.31 14.12 14.70
N TYR A 533 -13.88 13.84 15.94
CA TYR A 533 -14.79 13.54 17.05
C TYR A 533 -15.38 14.79 17.72
N LEU A 534 -14.55 15.81 17.97
CA LEU A 534 -14.94 17.01 18.71
C LEU A 534 -15.42 18.17 17.81
N GLY A 535 -15.24 18.05 16.50
CA GLY A 535 -15.60 19.08 15.53
C GLY A 535 -14.52 20.15 15.33
N HIS A 536 -13.73 20.49 16.34
CA HIS A 536 -12.60 21.41 16.25
C HIS A 536 -11.57 21.12 17.34
N ILE A 537 -10.35 21.59 17.12
CA ILE A 537 -9.29 21.71 18.12
C ILE A 537 -8.56 23.04 17.93
N ASP A 538 -7.99 23.58 19.00
CA ASP A 538 -7.31 24.88 18.98
C ASP A 538 -5.83 24.73 18.69
N TYR A 539 -5.18 23.70 19.29
CA TYR A 539 -3.76 23.50 19.16
C TYR A 539 -3.40 22.05 18.84
N TRP A 540 -2.41 21.91 17.96
CA TRP A 540 -1.77 20.66 17.60
C TRP A 540 -0.41 20.53 18.29
N LEU A 541 -0.21 19.45 19.01
CA LEU A 541 0.97 19.16 19.80
C LEU A 541 1.85 18.18 19.03
N GLU A 542 2.92 18.69 18.38
CA GLU A 542 3.77 17.87 17.54
C GLU A 542 5.17 18.47 17.41
N ASP A 543 6.17 17.61 17.14
CA ASP A 543 7.51 18.07 16.77
C ASP A 543 7.48 18.86 15.47
N ARG A 544 8.10 20.03 15.47
CA ARG A 544 8.09 20.91 14.31
C ARG A 544 8.69 20.29 13.04
N ASN A 545 9.69 19.42 13.17
CA ASN A 545 10.31 18.79 12.01
C ASN A 545 9.41 17.71 11.42
N GLN A 546 8.69 16.97 12.27
CA GLN A 546 7.69 15.99 11.83
C GLN A 546 6.47 16.69 11.25
N ALA A 547 5.99 17.75 11.89
CA ALA A 547 4.88 18.57 11.42
C ALA A 547 5.19 19.35 10.12
N ALA A 548 6.47 19.66 9.83
CA ALA A 548 6.89 20.55 8.75
C ALA A 548 6.20 20.33 7.38
N PRO A 549 5.95 19.07 6.93
CA PRO A 549 5.26 18.83 5.66
C PRO A 549 3.80 19.28 5.64
N PHE A 550 3.18 19.49 6.81
CA PHE A 550 1.76 19.78 6.99
C PHE A 550 1.51 21.18 7.56
N LEU A 551 2.57 21.99 7.71
CA LEU A 551 2.47 23.32 8.29
C LEU A 551 2.33 24.41 7.23
N ARG A 552 1.43 25.35 7.50
CA ARG A 552 1.36 26.62 6.79
C ARG A 552 1.48 27.80 7.77
N ARG A 553 1.88 28.96 7.27
CA ARG A 553 1.85 30.20 8.06
C ARG A 553 0.47 30.85 7.99
N ALA A 554 -0.16 31.10 9.14
CA ALA A 554 -1.39 31.86 9.25
C ALA A 554 -1.42 32.59 10.60
N ASN A 555 -2.00 33.80 10.64
CA ASN A 555 -2.24 34.59 11.86
C ASN A 555 -0.98 34.75 12.75
N GLY A 556 0.18 34.96 12.12
CA GLY A 556 1.45 35.17 12.83
C GLY A 556 2.11 33.91 13.41
N GLY A 557 1.55 32.71 13.18
CA GLY A 557 2.06 31.43 13.68
C GLY A 557 2.12 30.31 12.63
N TRP A 558 2.52 29.15 13.09
CA TRP A 558 2.43 27.89 12.32
C TRP A 558 1.13 27.19 12.67
N VAL A 559 0.38 26.81 11.66
CA VAL A 559 -0.88 26.07 11.80
C VAL A 559 -0.85 24.80 10.97
N ASP A 560 -1.55 23.77 11.42
CA ASP A 560 -1.83 22.58 10.63
C ASP A 560 -2.64 22.92 9.37
N GLU A 561 -2.22 22.45 8.24
CA GLU A 561 -2.84 22.74 6.95
C GLU A 561 -4.22 22.11 6.80
N TYR A 562 -4.49 21.00 7.49
CA TYR A 562 -5.76 20.27 7.42
C TYR A 562 -6.83 20.83 8.35
N THR A 563 -6.48 21.06 9.61
CA THR A 563 -7.43 21.48 10.66
C THR A 563 -7.39 22.96 10.96
N GLY A 564 -6.28 23.63 10.68
CA GLY A 564 -6.05 25.02 11.08
C GLY A 564 -5.57 25.18 12.51
N ALA A 565 -5.40 24.11 13.26
CA ALA A 565 -4.91 24.12 14.64
C ALA A 565 -3.51 24.73 14.75
N ARG A 566 -3.24 25.53 15.78
CA ARG A 566 -1.93 26.15 15.99
C ARG A 566 -0.93 25.15 16.53
N LEU A 567 0.29 25.15 16.00
CA LEU A 567 1.33 24.24 16.47
C LEU A 567 1.88 24.62 17.85
N ILE A 568 1.91 23.66 18.76
CA ILE A 568 2.71 23.67 19.99
C ILE A 568 3.86 22.69 19.80
N GLY A 569 5.05 23.20 19.52
CA GLY A 569 6.26 22.40 19.24
C GLY A 569 7.22 22.28 20.45
N SER A 570 6.81 22.64 21.66
CA SER A 570 7.63 22.48 22.86
C SER A 570 6.85 22.69 24.15
N GLY A 571 7.32 22.07 25.25
CA GLY A 571 6.76 22.26 26.59
C GLY A 571 6.73 23.72 27.03
N ARG A 572 7.75 24.53 26.66
CA ARG A 572 7.76 25.98 26.96
C ARG A 572 6.60 26.74 26.29
N GLN A 573 6.17 26.31 25.10
CA GLN A 573 5.01 26.93 24.45
C GLN A 573 3.72 26.54 25.17
N LEU A 574 3.61 25.29 25.61
CA LEU A 574 2.48 24.82 26.42
C LEU A 574 2.40 25.58 27.78
N GLU A 575 3.54 25.75 28.48
CA GLU A 575 3.58 26.54 29.71
C GLU A 575 3.14 28.00 29.49
N ARG A 576 3.55 28.64 28.39
CA ARG A 576 3.11 30.00 28.06
C ARG A 576 1.61 30.02 27.81
N LEU A 577 1.07 29.08 27.03
CA LEU A 577 -0.36 28.99 26.81
C LEU A 577 -1.13 28.92 28.13
N VAL A 578 -0.64 28.13 29.10
CA VAL A 578 -1.24 28.03 30.44
C VAL A 578 -1.17 29.33 31.21
N LYS A 579 -0.03 30.06 31.14
CA LYS A 579 0.17 31.33 31.86
C LYS A 579 -0.57 32.51 31.24
N ASP A 580 -0.58 32.60 29.92
CA ASP A 580 -1.05 33.79 29.20
C ASP A 580 -2.55 33.74 28.93
N ARG A 581 -3.26 32.69 29.33
CA ARG A 581 -4.71 32.58 29.14
C ARG A 581 -5.48 33.44 30.13
N ASP A 582 -6.47 34.13 29.66
CA ASP A 582 -7.31 35.02 30.49
C ASP A 582 -8.44 34.25 31.20
N ARG A 583 -8.95 33.17 30.61
CA ARG A 583 -10.10 32.38 31.10
C ARG A 583 -10.18 31.03 30.42
N GLY A 584 -11.05 30.16 30.94
CA GLY A 584 -11.31 28.81 30.40
C GLY A 584 -10.36 27.76 30.91
N ALA A 585 -10.79 26.52 30.85
CA ALA A 585 -9.96 25.34 31.12
C ALA A 585 -9.17 24.95 29.87
N ILE A 586 -8.09 24.18 30.06
CA ILE A 586 -7.36 23.55 28.94
C ILE A 586 -7.50 22.06 29.07
N TYR A 587 -7.92 21.41 28.00
CA TYR A 587 -7.97 19.96 27.85
C TYR A 587 -6.86 19.54 26.91
N ILE A 588 -6.00 18.61 27.35
CA ILE A 588 -4.87 18.10 26.57
C ILE A 588 -5.10 16.62 26.33
N ILE A 589 -5.26 16.22 25.08
CA ILE A 589 -5.45 14.84 24.66
C ILE A 589 -4.15 14.34 24.06
N GLY A 590 -3.45 13.49 24.82
CA GLY A 590 -2.26 12.79 24.37
C GLY A 590 -2.63 11.39 23.91
N SER A 591 -2.09 10.99 22.80
CA SER A 591 -2.28 9.65 22.23
C SER A 591 -1.01 9.21 21.50
N GLY A 592 -0.72 7.92 21.47
CA GLY A 592 0.40 7.37 20.70
C GLY A 592 -0.01 6.09 20.00
N GLU A 593 0.56 5.82 18.84
CA GLU A 593 0.34 4.54 18.14
C GLU A 593 0.88 3.36 18.96
N ASN A 594 1.90 3.61 19.77
CA ASN A 594 2.42 2.67 20.76
C ASN A 594 3.07 3.45 21.94
N ALA A 595 3.35 2.73 23.03
CA ALA A 595 3.92 3.33 24.24
C ALA A 595 5.27 4.01 24.03
N ASP A 596 6.07 3.55 23.07
CA ASP A 596 7.39 4.10 22.79
C ASP A 596 7.30 5.38 21.94
N ASP A 597 6.40 5.45 20.97
CA ASP A 597 6.16 6.64 20.14
C ASP A 597 5.64 7.79 21.00
N ARG A 598 4.65 7.53 21.86
CA ARG A 598 4.12 8.51 22.79
C ARG A 598 5.21 9.08 23.71
N LYS A 599 6.00 8.21 24.33
CA LYS A 599 7.11 8.64 25.21
C LYS A 599 8.14 9.44 24.43
N THR A 600 8.39 9.09 23.16
CA THR A 600 9.40 9.76 22.34
C THR A 600 8.97 11.17 21.99
N VAL A 601 7.73 11.38 21.54
CA VAL A 601 7.19 12.70 21.21
C VAL A 601 7.08 13.57 22.45
N MET A 602 6.44 13.08 23.49
CA MET A 602 6.25 13.83 24.75
C MET A 602 7.57 14.21 25.43
N ARG A 603 8.56 13.31 25.46
CA ARG A 603 9.91 13.59 25.98
C ARG A 603 10.68 14.54 25.08
N GLY A 604 10.66 14.32 23.77
CA GLY A 604 11.39 15.14 22.80
C GLY A 604 10.96 16.60 22.85
N LEU A 605 9.68 16.84 23.08
CA LEU A 605 9.11 18.18 23.24
C LEU A 605 9.25 18.76 24.66
N GLY A 606 9.68 17.96 25.64
CA GLY A 606 9.73 18.34 27.06
C GLY A 606 8.37 18.52 27.71
N ILE A 607 7.31 17.95 27.11
CA ILE A 607 5.92 18.07 27.56
C ILE A 607 5.67 17.19 28.77
N GLU A 608 6.24 15.99 28.82
CA GLU A 608 6.13 15.07 29.95
C GLU A 608 6.42 15.80 31.28
N ARG A 609 7.52 16.57 31.29
CA ARG A 609 7.92 17.38 32.50
C ARG A 609 6.91 18.48 32.84
N VAL A 610 6.25 19.05 31.84
CA VAL A 610 5.24 20.10 32.05
C VAL A 610 3.96 19.49 32.61
N LEU A 611 3.55 18.33 32.15
CA LEU A 611 2.38 17.59 32.63
C LEU A 611 2.55 17.05 34.09
N GLU A 612 3.78 16.89 34.56
CA GLU A 612 4.08 16.56 35.96
C GLU A 612 3.83 17.74 36.95
N SER A 613 3.64 18.96 36.42
CA SER A 613 3.33 20.12 37.27
C SER A 613 1.96 19.97 37.94
N PRO A 614 1.81 20.42 39.20
CA PRO A 614 0.52 20.35 39.92
C PRO A 614 -0.66 21.07 39.27
N ALA A 615 -0.40 21.90 38.28
CA ALA A 615 -1.47 22.57 37.52
C ALA A 615 -2.21 21.64 36.53
N PHE A 616 -1.61 20.49 36.21
CA PHE A 616 -2.16 19.54 35.25
C PHE A 616 -2.73 18.32 35.98
N HIS A 617 -4.01 18.08 35.82
CA HIS A 617 -4.69 16.95 36.42
C HIS A 617 -5.00 15.91 35.36
N LEU A 618 -4.46 14.68 35.52
CA LEU A 618 -4.88 13.55 34.71
C LEU A 618 -6.32 13.17 35.09
N ILE A 619 -7.25 13.30 34.14
CA ILE A 619 -8.68 13.12 34.38
C ILE A 619 -9.28 11.91 33.62
N TYR A 620 -8.57 11.37 32.64
CA TYR A 620 -9.00 10.20 31.88
C TYR A 620 -7.80 9.37 31.43
N VAL A 621 -7.96 8.06 31.48
CA VAL A 621 -7.03 7.09 30.90
C VAL A 621 -7.84 6.16 29.99
N GLY A 622 -7.47 6.09 28.74
CA GLY A 622 -8.13 5.25 27.74
C GLY A 622 -8.00 3.76 28.04
N ARG A 623 -8.87 2.95 27.46
CA ARG A 623 -8.83 1.48 27.58
C ARG A 623 -7.53 0.87 27.06
N ASP A 624 -6.91 1.54 26.11
CA ASP A 624 -5.65 1.19 25.48
C ASP A 624 -4.41 1.48 26.36
N HIS A 625 -4.58 2.25 27.44
CA HIS A 625 -3.49 2.80 28.27
C HIS A 625 -2.45 3.63 27.47
N LEU A 626 -2.82 4.06 26.27
CA LEU A 626 -2.00 4.88 25.36
C LEU A 626 -2.59 6.29 25.17
N THR A 627 -3.88 6.46 25.49
CA THR A 627 -4.60 7.71 25.36
C THR A 627 -4.95 8.27 26.72
N ASP A 628 -4.51 9.50 27.00
CA ASP A 628 -4.77 10.18 28.26
C ASP A 628 -5.36 11.56 28.03
N VAL A 629 -6.15 12.05 28.99
CA VAL A 629 -6.63 13.43 29.00
C VAL A 629 -6.18 14.11 30.28
N TRP A 630 -5.51 15.23 30.12
CA TRP A 630 -5.16 16.14 31.22
C TRP A 630 -6.02 17.39 31.16
N LYS A 631 -6.29 17.95 32.31
CA LYS A 631 -7.02 19.21 32.47
C LYS A 631 -6.19 20.21 33.25
N VAL A 632 -6.23 21.47 32.81
CA VAL A 632 -5.81 22.62 33.58
C VAL A 632 -7.04 23.48 33.85
N ASP A 633 -7.38 23.71 35.10
CA ASP A 633 -8.57 24.44 35.48
C ASP A 633 -8.49 25.93 35.09
N ALA A 634 -9.66 26.54 34.90
CA ALA A 634 -9.74 27.98 34.63
C ALA A 634 -9.08 28.80 35.73
N PRO A 635 -8.43 29.93 35.39
CA PRO A 635 -7.87 30.83 36.41
C PRO A 635 -8.90 31.22 37.45
N GLY A 636 -8.57 31.02 38.75
CA GLY A 636 -9.47 31.37 39.86
C GLY A 636 -10.50 30.30 40.25
N SER A 637 -10.56 29.14 39.61
CA SER A 637 -11.38 28.00 40.06
C SER A 637 -10.60 27.14 41.04
N SER A 638 -11.12 26.95 42.25
CA SER A 638 -10.60 25.93 43.17
C SER A 638 -11.39 24.65 42.99
N LEU A 639 -10.83 23.62 42.38
CA LEU A 639 -11.46 22.32 42.29
C LEU A 639 -10.87 21.31 43.32
N ALA A 640 -11.78 20.72 44.09
CA ALA A 640 -11.49 19.49 44.83
C ALA A 640 -11.23 18.37 43.81
N ALA A 641 -10.17 17.58 44.05
CA ALA A 641 -9.70 16.52 43.17
C ALA A 641 -10.83 15.61 42.64
N ALA A 642 -11.14 15.72 41.35
CA ALA A 642 -11.94 14.72 40.66
C ALA A 642 -11.10 13.45 40.48
N GLY A 643 -11.65 12.30 40.86
CA GLY A 643 -10.98 11.02 40.65
C GLY A 643 -10.75 10.72 39.17
N VAL A 644 -9.64 10.06 38.86
CA VAL A 644 -9.30 9.63 37.49
C VAL A 644 -10.35 8.66 36.97
N ALA A 645 -10.96 8.98 35.82
CA ALA A 645 -11.88 8.07 35.16
C ALA A 645 -11.12 7.10 34.25
N HIS A 646 -11.31 5.80 34.47
CA HIS A 646 -10.81 4.77 33.57
C HIS A 646 -11.86 4.42 32.52
N GLY A 647 -11.46 4.32 31.26
CA GLY A 647 -12.33 3.88 30.16
C GLY A 647 -12.85 2.45 30.43
N ARG A 648 -14.17 2.27 30.47
CA ARG A 648 -14.85 0.96 30.59
C ARG A 648 -15.23 0.39 29.23
#